data_e255c023c9fa4174ffae0bf8669ae332
#
_entry.id   e255c023c9fa4174ffae0bf8669ae332
#
_cell.length_a   1.000
_cell.length_b   1.000
_cell.length_c   1.000
_cell.angle_alpha   90.00
_cell.angle_beta   90.00
_cell.angle_gamma   90.00
#
_symmetry.space_group_name_H-M   'P 1'
#
loop_
_entity.id
_entity.type
_entity.pdbx_description
1 polymer ?
#
loop_
_entity_poly.entity_id
_entity_poly.type
_entity_poly.pdbx_seq_one_letter_code
_entity_poly.pdbx_strand_id
1 'polypeptide(L)'
;MADLNTDVRYIKGIGEAKAKSLGKLGIATLGDLINWFPRRYEDRREIKPISQLIPGEPACVSAMIASEPKLSHIRKGMDLVKVRAVDDTGALDVTFFNQSWLKSQLRVGATYTFYGRAEGSLLRKSMASPIVEPEGRREHTGRIVPIYPLTAGISQLLLSRAIRQGLDSCADILPDCLPDGVRQAHQLCRVNYAYENIHFPEAPEALDIARRRLAFEELFFFAIGLKLLRSRRETVSVEPFQPVDMAPFYNALPFTLTDAQRRCVEEAIADMQSGKPMNRLCQGDVGSGKTMVAAACVYFCVKNGRQAALMAPTELLAEQHYRGLAPLLERLNIRCALLTGSTPAKTKRSVTAQLATGEIDFAIGTHALISGGVAYADLGLVVTDEQHRFGVAQRTALAEKGEHPHTLVMSATPIPRTLALILYGDLDVSVIDQLPPGRKPIETYAVTSAYHPRLYAFIRKQVEAGRQVYIVCPMVSENDELPDERKAVTEYAQKLQTEIFPDLKVAFVHGKMKAREKDAVMSAFAAGETDILVSTTVIEVGVDVPNANLMVVENAERFGLSQLHQLRGRVGRGQHQSYCVLVSDNKNDETRQRLKAMTKTADGFKIAEEDLRLRGPGDFFGLRQHGLPGLRVADLGCDTRLLAEAQSAADGLLAEDPALTHHPATAERVQKLFQQSENSLN
;
A
#
# COMPACT_ATOMS: atom_id res chain seq x y z
N MET A 1 0.98 34.84 -24.50
CA MET A 1 1.15 33.42 -24.75
C MET A 1 0.74 32.69 -23.47
N ALA A 2 0.01 31.62 -23.58
CA ALA A 2 -0.33 30.81 -22.38
C ALA A 2 0.96 30.17 -21.86
N ASP A 3 1.21 30.29 -20.55
CA ASP A 3 2.28 29.60 -19.82
C ASP A 3 1.63 28.47 -18.99
N LEU A 4 2.35 27.41 -18.72
CA LEU A 4 1.87 26.31 -17.85
C LEU A 4 1.45 26.79 -16.45
N ASN A 5 1.98 27.92 -15.99
CA ASN A 5 1.59 28.58 -14.73
C ASN A 5 0.35 29.47 -14.86
N THR A 6 -0.24 29.58 -16.07
CA THR A 6 -1.45 30.39 -16.29
C THR A 6 -2.61 29.83 -15.44
N ASP A 7 -3.29 30.69 -14.68
CA ASP A 7 -4.42 30.31 -13.83
C ASP A 7 -5.59 29.74 -14.67
N VAL A 8 -6.20 28.65 -14.22
CA VAL A 8 -7.30 27.95 -14.90
C VAL A 8 -8.53 28.85 -15.16
N ARG A 9 -8.67 29.96 -14.45
CA ARG A 9 -9.75 30.97 -14.68
C ARG A 9 -9.73 31.56 -16.07
N TYR A 10 -8.59 31.57 -16.74
CA TYR A 10 -8.46 32.10 -18.11
C TYR A 10 -8.88 31.12 -19.19
N ILE A 11 -9.22 29.87 -18.81
CA ILE A 11 -9.75 28.85 -19.73
C ILE A 11 -11.24 29.15 -19.96
N LYS A 12 -11.65 29.16 -21.23
CA LYS A 12 -13.05 29.42 -21.61
C LYS A 12 -14.01 28.43 -20.94
N GLY A 13 -14.97 28.97 -20.20
CA GLY A 13 -15.98 28.19 -19.48
C GLY A 13 -15.64 27.90 -18.00
N ILE A 14 -14.45 28.30 -17.52
CA ILE A 14 -14.06 28.23 -16.11
C ILE A 14 -14.08 29.64 -15.51
N GLY A 15 -15.14 29.99 -14.78
CA GLY A 15 -15.21 31.20 -13.95
C GLY A 15 -14.76 30.92 -12.51
N GLU A 16 -14.75 31.94 -11.65
CA GLU A 16 -14.25 31.83 -10.25
C GLU A 16 -14.83 30.68 -9.44
N ALA A 17 -16.16 30.45 -9.52
CA ALA A 17 -16.80 29.37 -8.77
C ALA A 17 -16.30 27.98 -9.19
N LYS A 18 -16.07 27.76 -10.49
CA LYS A 18 -15.55 26.50 -11.02
C LYS A 18 -14.05 26.35 -10.73
N ALA A 19 -13.26 27.42 -10.82
CA ALA A 19 -11.86 27.43 -10.45
C ALA A 19 -11.69 27.08 -8.96
N LYS A 20 -12.53 27.61 -8.07
CA LYS A 20 -12.57 27.23 -6.65
C LYS A 20 -12.90 25.74 -6.46
N SER A 21 -13.80 25.18 -7.28
CA SER A 21 -14.11 23.75 -7.25
C SER A 21 -12.95 22.90 -7.78
N LEU A 22 -12.26 23.32 -8.84
CA LEU A 22 -11.05 22.68 -9.35
C LEU A 22 -9.90 22.75 -8.35
N GLY A 23 -9.77 23.86 -7.59
CA GLY A 23 -8.80 23.99 -6.51
C GLY A 23 -8.93 22.92 -5.41
N LYS A 24 -10.15 22.37 -5.17
CA LYS A 24 -10.36 21.24 -4.26
C LYS A 24 -9.73 19.94 -4.78
N LEU A 25 -9.50 19.85 -6.08
CA LEU A 25 -8.78 18.74 -6.72
C LEU A 25 -7.27 19.02 -6.85
N GLY A 26 -6.79 20.17 -6.37
CA GLY A 26 -5.40 20.60 -6.54
C GLY A 26 -5.10 21.18 -7.93
N ILE A 27 -6.12 21.55 -8.70
CA ILE A 27 -5.98 22.12 -10.05
C ILE A 27 -6.13 23.64 -9.96
N ALA A 28 -5.02 24.37 -10.04
CA ALA A 28 -4.96 25.81 -10.01
C ALA A 28 -4.43 26.41 -11.31
N THR A 29 -3.53 25.74 -11.98
CA THR A 29 -2.85 26.21 -13.19
C THR A 29 -3.18 25.34 -14.40
N LEU A 30 -2.84 25.85 -15.58
CA LEU A 30 -2.93 25.12 -16.84
C LEU A 30 -2.09 23.83 -16.81
N GLY A 31 -0.90 23.89 -16.21
CA GLY A 31 -0.05 22.73 -15.99
C GLY A 31 -0.70 21.67 -15.12
N ASP A 32 -1.38 22.08 -14.02
CA ASP A 32 -2.12 21.14 -13.18
C ASP A 32 -3.25 20.48 -13.96
N LEU A 33 -3.96 21.25 -14.77
CA LEU A 33 -5.09 20.77 -15.55
C LEU A 33 -4.71 19.69 -16.56
N ILE A 34 -3.65 19.91 -17.36
CA ILE A 34 -3.19 18.92 -18.34
C ILE A 34 -2.50 17.72 -17.68
N ASN A 35 -2.04 17.84 -16.44
CA ASN A 35 -1.51 16.75 -15.63
C ASN A 35 -2.60 16.03 -14.79
N TRP A 36 -3.88 16.38 -14.99
CA TRP A 36 -5.00 15.68 -14.37
C TRP A 36 -5.43 14.52 -15.25
N PHE A 37 -4.79 13.38 -15.08
CA PHE A 37 -4.97 12.21 -15.95
C PHE A 37 -6.29 11.47 -15.71
N PRO A 38 -6.84 10.78 -16.73
CA PRO A 38 -8.02 9.95 -16.59
C PRO A 38 -7.79 8.78 -15.64
N ARG A 39 -8.81 8.45 -14.84
CA ARG A 39 -8.80 7.27 -13.97
C ARG A 39 -9.02 5.96 -14.75
N ARG A 40 -9.81 6.02 -15.82
CA ARG A 40 -10.16 4.90 -16.70
C ARG A 40 -10.61 5.40 -18.05
N TYR A 41 -10.74 4.48 -18.98
CA TYR A 41 -11.25 4.76 -20.32
C TYR A 41 -12.48 3.90 -20.62
N GLU A 42 -13.43 4.45 -21.37
CA GLU A 42 -14.59 3.73 -21.90
C GLU A 42 -14.47 3.67 -23.40
N ASP A 43 -14.36 2.45 -23.95
CA ASP A 43 -14.35 2.26 -25.39
C ASP A 43 -15.79 2.32 -25.90
N ARG A 44 -16.12 3.41 -26.60
CA ARG A 44 -17.44 3.67 -27.15
C ARG A 44 -17.41 3.66 -28.69
N ARG A 45 -16.39 3.05 -29.30
CA ARG A 45 -16.21 3.01 -30.76
C ARG A 45 -17.14 2.03 -31.42
N GLU A 46 -17.43 0.91 -30.76
CA GLU A 46 -18.31 -0.12 -31.28
C GLU A 46 -19.77 0.32 -31.15
N ILE A 47 -20.43 0.53 -32.30
CA ILE A 47 -21.86 0.77 -32.35
C ILE A 47 -22.55 -0.57 -32.52
N LYS A 48 -23.30 -1.00 -31.52
CA LYS A 48 -24.02 -2.29 -31.53
C LYS A 48 -25.43 -2.09 -32.06
N PRO A 49 -25.96 -3.02 -32.87
CA PRO A 49 -27.37 -3.03 -33.23
C PRO A 49 -28.24 -3.33 -32.00
N ILE A 50 -29.47 -2.81 -31.98
CA ILE A 50 -30.40 -2.95 -30.84
C ILE A 50 -30.60 -4.43 -30.47
N SER A 51 -30.65 -5.35 -31.43
CA SER A 51 -30.81 -6.78 -31.17
C SER A 51 -29.69 -7.37 -30.30
N GLN A 52 -28.47 -6.86 -30.38
CA GLN A 52 -27.29 -7.37 -29.68
C GLN A 52 -27.08 -6.75 -28.28
N LEU A 53 -27.94 -5.82 -27.85
CA LEU A 53 -27.85 -5.24 -26.53
C LEU A 53 -28.10 -6.30 -25.45
N ILE A 54 -27.21 -6.35 -24.46
CA ILE A 54 -27.29 -7.24 -23.31
C ILE A 54 -27.74 -6.41 -22.09
N PRO A 55 -28.86 -6.76 -21.43
CA PRO A 55 -29.29 -6.05 -20.24
C PRO A 55 -28.21 -6.01 -19.15
N GLY A 56 -27.98 -4.82 -18.58
CA GLY A 56 -26.93 -4.60 -17.56
C GLY A 56 -25.59 -4.12 -18.11
N GLU A 57 -25.32 -4.25 -19.43
CA GLU A 57 -24.08 -3.78 -20.04
C GLU A 57 -24.22 -2.40 -20.67
N PRO A 58 -23.15 -1.55 -20.63
CA PRO A 58 -23.11 -0.30 -21.37
C PRO A 58 -22.90 -0.60 -22.86
N ALA A 59 -23.60 0.13 -23.71
CA ALA A 59 -23.47 -0.01 -25.15
C ALA A 59 -23.69 1.31 -25.89
N CYS A 60 -23.07 1.43 -27.04
CA CYS A 60 -23.30 2.51 -28.01
C CYS A 60 -24.23 2.00 -29.10
N VAL A 61 -25.30 2.74 -29.38
CA VAL A 61 -26.34 2.38 -30.34
C VAL A 61 -26.63 3.56 -31.28
N SER A 62 -26.68 3.32 -32.58
CA SER A 62 -27.18 4.31 -33.54
C SER A 62 -28.61 3.94 -33.91
N ALA A 63 -29.56 4.84 -33.69
CA ALA A 63 -30.96 4.58 -33.91
C ALA A 63 -31.71 5.85 -34.31
N MET A 64 -32.72 5.68 -35.16
CA MET A 64 -33.62 6.75 -35.63
C MET A 64 -34.76 6.95 -34.63
N ILE A 65 -35.12 8.19 -34.33
CA ILE A 65 -36.28 8.52 -33.50
C ILE A 65 -37.56 8.17 -34.25
N ALA A 66 -38.30 7.20 -33.73
CA ALA A 66 -39.55 6.72 -34.35
C ALA A 66 -40.80 7.34 -33.69
N SER A 67 -40.74 7.97 -32.57
CA SER A 67 -41.88 8.60 -31.88
C SER A 67 -41.58 10.01 -31.43
N GLU A 68 -42.60 10.89 -31.39
CA GLU A 68 -42.45 12.21 -30.82
C GLU A 68 -42.00 12.13 -29.33
N PRO A 69 -41.03 12.98 -28.94
CA PRO A 69 -40.58 13.05 -27.55
C PRO A 69 -41.70 13.52 -26.63
N LYS A 70 -42.16 12.65 -25.72
CA LYS A 70 -43.23 12.92 -24.77
C LYS A 70 -42.64 13.39 -23.44
N LEU A 71 -42.97 14.64 -23.05
CA LEU A 71 -42.63 15.17 -21.74
C LEU A 71 -43.74 14.84 -20.74
N SER A 72 -43.41 14.27 -19.61
CA SER A 72 -44.32 13.95 -18.49
C SER A 72 -43.73 14.50 -17.20
N HIS A 73 -44.56 15.27 -16.47
CA HIS A 73 -44.23 15.74 -15.11
C HIS A 73 -44.75 14.72 -14.10
N ILE A 74 -43.87 14.02 -13.40
CA ILE A 74 -44.22 12.98 -12.42
C ILE A 74 -44.48 13.56 -11.03
N ARG A 75 -43.61 14.44 -10.58
CA ARG A 75 -43.72 15.18 -9.31
C ARG A 75 -42.86 16.45 -9.38
N LYS A 76 -43.01 17.36 -8.43
CA LYS A 76 -42.22 18.59 -8.35
C LYS A 76 -40.73 18.27 -8.41
N GLY A 77 -40.03 18.76 -9.45
CA GLY A 77 -38.60 18.52 -9.69
C GLY A 77 -38.26 17.20 -10.40
N MET A 78 -39.24 16.47 -10.97
CA MET A 78 -39.00 15.25 -11.71
C MET A 78 -39.76 15.22 -13.03
N ASP A 79 -39.04 15.61 -14.10
CA ASP A 79 -39.51 15.60 -15.48
C ASP A 79 -38.96 14.38 -16.21
N LEU A 80 -39.80 13.73 -17.01
CA LEU A 80 -39.41 12.63 -17.88
C LEU A 80 -39.64 12.98 -19.34
N VAL A 81 -38.62 12.80 -20.18
CA VAL A 81 -38.78 12.78 -21.65
C VAL A 81 -38.64 11.34 -22.13
N LYS A 82 -39.71 10.81 -22.72
CA LYS A 82 -39.73 9.45 -23.31
C LYS A 82 -39.74 9.52 -24.80
N VAL A 83 -38.94 8.68 -25.43
CA VAL A 83 -38.86 8.56 -26.90
C VAL A 83 -38.56 7.11 -27.26
N ARG A 84 -39.06 6.68 -28.40
CA ARG A 84 -38.76 5.38 -28.99
C ARG A 84 -37.82 5.59 -30.16
N ALA A 85 -36.68 4.90 -30.11
CA ALA A 85 -35.72 4.84 -31.18
C ALA A 85 -35.72 3.45 -31.84
N VAL A 86 -35.42 3.36 -33.12
CA VAL A 86 -35.42 2.13 -33.88
C VAL A 86 -34.20 2.06 -34.77
N ASP A 87 -33.73 0.85 -34.99
CA ASP A 87 -32.82 0.49 -36.09
C ASP A 87 -33.41 -0.68 -36.91
N ASP A 88 -32.68 -1.21 -37.87
CA ASP A 88 -33.12 -2.32 -38.69
C ASP A 88 -33.31 -3.63 -37.91
N THR A 89 -32.88 -3.68 -36.67
CA THR A 89 -32.85 -4.92 -35.84
C THR A 89 -33.82 -4.90 -34.68
N GLY A 90 -34.38 -3.73 -34.32
CA GLY A 90 -35.30 -3.65 -33.20
C GLY A 90 -35.68 -2.23 -32.74
N ALA A 91 -36.28 -2.16 -31.55
CA ALA A 91 -36.70 -0.91 -30.94
C ALA A 91 -36.11 -0.76 -29.52
N LEU A 92 -35.76 0.48 -29.19
CA LEU A 92 -35.19 0.91 -27.92
C LEU A 92 -36.07 1.98 -27.29
N ASP A 93 -36.60 1.72 -26.10
CA ASP A 93 -37.33 2.71 -25.32
C ASP A 93 -36.32 3.57 -24.50
N VAL A 94 -36.19 4.84 -24.80
CA VAL A 94 -35.28 5.76 -24.13
C VAL A 94 -36.03 6.70 -23.21
N THR A 95 -35.56 6.81 -21.95
CA THR A 95 -36.16 7.70 -20.94
C THR A 95 -35.09 8.63 -20.38
N PHE A 96 -35.29 9.95 -20.48
CA PHE A 96 -34.39 10.96 -19.92
C PHE A 96 -35.03 11.58 -18.67
N PHE A 97 -34.27 11.67 -17.59
CA PHE A 97 -34.69 12.25 -16.31
C PHE A 97 -34.17 13.68 -16.21
N ASN A 98 -35.07 14.64 -15.87
CA ASN A 98 -34.75 16.08 -15.66
C ASN A 98 -33.99 16.75 -16.84
N GLN A 99 -34.25 16.29 -18.07
CA GLN A 99 -33.65 16.82 -19.31
C GLN A 99 -34.73 17.28 -20.27
N SER A 100 -35.64 18.15 -19.82
CA SER A 100 -36.80 18.65 -20.58
C SER A 100 -36.41 19.32 -21.90
N TRP A 101 -35.21 19.92 -22.01
CA TRP A 101 -34.69 20.52 -23.24
C TRP A 101 -34.53 19.53 -24.40
N LEU A 102 -34.34 18.24 -24.13
CA LEU A 102 -34.21 17.20 -25.17
C LEU A 102 -35.49 17.06 -25.99
N LYS A 103 -36.67 17.44 -25.47
CA LYS A 103 -37.91 17.46 -26.23
C LYS A 103 -37.82 18.29 -27.49
N SER A 104 -37.11 19.44 -27.44
CA SER A 104 -36.94 20.33 -28.59
C SER A 104 -35.76 19.96 -29.49
N GLN A 105 -34.80 19.19 -28.98
CA GLN A 105 -33.59 18.82 -29.71
C GLN A 105 -33.76 17.52 -30.51
N LEU A 106 -34.53 16.57 -29.99
CA LEU A 106 -34.75 15.27 -30.66
C LEU A 106 -35.85 15.43 -31.72
N ARG A 107 -35.52 15.06 -32.95
CA ARG A 107 -36.44 15.16 -34.10
C ARG A 107 -36.82 13.76 -34.59
N VAL A 108 -38.11 13.54 -34.84
CA VAL A 108 -38.62 12.30 -35.47
C VAL A 108 -38.01 12.16 -36.85
N GLY A 109 -37.60 10.97 -37.19
CA GLY A 109 -36.94 10.63 -38.47
C GLY A 109 -35.44 10.95 -38.53
N ALA A 110 -34.88 11.60 -37.49
CA ALA A 110 -33.44 11.83 -37.42
C ALA A 110 -32.75 10.72 -36.60
N THR A 111 -31.52 10.38 -37.03
CA THR A 111 -30.67 9.37 -36.38
C THR A 111 -29.81 10.02 -35.31
N TYR A 112 -29.71 9.35 -34.15
CA TYR A 112 -28.87 9.75 -33.03
C TYR A 112 -28.08 8.55 -32.54
N THR A 113 -26.90 8.83 -31.99
CA THR A 113 -26.12 7.83 -31.28
C THR A 113 -26.38 7.96 -29.78
N PHE A 114 -26.75 6.84 -29.15
CA PHE A 114 -27.04 6.74 -27.73
C PHE A 114 -25.96 5.91 -27.07
N TYR A 115 -25.43 6.38 -25.92
CA TYR A 115 -24.55 5.59 -25.09
C TYR A 115 -25.10 5.51 -23.67
N GLY A 116 -25.33 4.31 -23.18
CA GLY A 116 -25.87 4.07 -21.84
C GLY A 116 -25.91 2.58 -21.50
N ARG A 117 -26.31 2.30 -20.27
CA ARG A 117 -26.55 0.91 -19.85
C ARG A 117 -27.87 0.42 -20.42
N ALA A 118 -27.82 -0.71 -21.11
CA ALA A 118 -29.02 -1.37 -21.59
C ALA A 118 -29.79 -1.96 -20.40
N GLU A 119 -31.10 -1.77 -20.39
CA GLU A 119 -32.03 -2.26 -19.37
C GLU A 119 -33.17 -3.04 -20.02
N GLY A 120 -34.03 -3.67 -19.19
CA GLY A 120 -35.21 -4.39 -19.63
C GLY A 120 -34.95 -5.89 -19.86
N SER A 121 -35.64 -6.46 -20.85
CA SER A 121 -35.53 -7.88 -21.22
C SER A 121 -34.98 -8.05 -22.63
N LEU A 122 -34.72 -9.27 -23.03
CA LEU A 122 -34.27 -9.57 -24.40
C LEU A 122 -35.28 -9.12 -25.49
N LEU A 123 -36.58 -9.06 -25.13
CA LEU A 123 -37.66 -8.66 -26.07
C LEU A 123 -37.98 -7.17 -25.99
N ARG A 124 -37.76 -6.53 -24.85
CA ARG A 124 -38.05 -5.11 -24.67
C ARG A 124 -36.85 -4.43 -24.05
N LYS A 125 -36.10 -3.72 -24.84
CA LYS A 125 -34.87 -3.06 -24.47
C LYS A 125 -35.13 -1.58 -24.17
N SER A 126 -34.46 -1.06 -23.13
CA SER A 126 -34.55 0.33 -22.75
C SER A 126 -33.22 0.89 -22.30
N MET A 127 -33.10 2.22 -22.27
CA MET A 127 -31.98 2.94 -21.69
C MET A 127 -32.50 4.09 -20.83
N ALA A 128 -31.91 4.29 -19.65
CA ALA A 128 -32.21 5.38 -18.74
C ALA A 128 -31.12 6.45 -18.84
N SER A 129 -31.55 7.68 -19.22
CA SER A 129 -30.66 8.85 -19.36
C SER A 129 -29.36 8.59 -20.13
N PRO A 130 -29.41 7.96 -21.32
CA PRO A 130 -28.19 7.78 -22.10
C PRO A 130 -27.60 9.13 -22.54
N ILE A 131 -26.32 9.15 -22.81
CA ILE A 131 -25.69 10.25 -23.56
C ILE A 131 -26.22 10.14 -25.00
N VAL A 132 -26.67 11.27 -25.58
CA VAL A 132 -27.22 11.33 -26.92
C VAL A 132 -26.49 12.36 -27.76
N GLU A 133 -26.10 12.00 -28.97
CA GLU A 133 -25.45 12.87 -29.94
C GLU A 133 -26.09 12.70 -31.31
N PRO A 134 -26.24 13.79 -32.11
CA PRO A 134 -26.65 13.71 -33.52
C PRO A 134 -25.66 12.85 -34.31
N GLU A 135 -26.16 12.20 -35.35
CA GLU A 135 -25.32 11.44 -36.28
C GLU A 135 -24.18 12.31 -36.85
N GLY A 136 -22.97 11.74 -36.89
CA GLY A 136 -21.77 12.44 -37.37
C GLY A 136 -21.03 13.26 -36.31
N ARG A 137 -21.63 13.54 -35.15
CA ARG A 137 -20.94 14.19 -34.03
C ARG A 137 -20.35 13.14 -33.10
N ARG A 138 -19.03 13.18 -32.87
CA ARG A 138 -18.29 12.16 -32.08
C ARG A 138 -17.53 12.80 -30.93
N GLU A 139 -18.20 13.61 -30.10
CA GLU A 139 -17.57 14.18 -28.90
C GLU A 139 -17.53 13.17 -27.74
N HIS A 140 -18.60 12.36 -27.60
CA HIS A 140 -18.77 11.41 -26.47
C HIS A 140 -19.10 9.99 -26.92
N THR A 141 -19.35 9.76 -28.19
CA THR A 141 -19.66 8.48 -28.80
C THR A 141 -18.74 8.21 -29.99
N GLY A 142 -18.60 6.95 -30.39
CA GLY A 142 -17.76 6.54 -31.52
C GLY A 142 -16.24 6.75 -31.31
N ARG A 143 -15.78 6.84 -30.07
CA ARG A 143 -14.38 7.05 -29.70
C ARG A 143 -14.07 6.42 -28.34
N ILE A 144 -12.80 6.36 -27.97
CA ILE A 144 -12.37 6.05 -26.60
C ILE A 144 -12.53 7.34 -25.79
N VAL A 145 -13.29 7.26 -24.68
CA VAL A 145 -13.62 8.42 -23.85
C VAL A 145 -12.88 8.33 -22.51
N PRO A 146 -12.08 9.35 -22.14
CA PRO A 146 -11.41 9.40 -20.85
C PRO A 146 -12.43 9.71 -19.74
N ILE A 147 -12.31 9.05 -18.60
CA ILE A 147 -13.11 9.28 -17.40
C ILE A 147 -12.22 9.84 -16.30
N TYR A 148 -12.44 11.10 -15.96
CA TYR A 148 -11.66 11.82 -14.96
C TYR A 148 -12.27 11.72 -13.56
N PRO A 149 -11.46 11.75 -12.48
CA PRO A 149 -11.95 12.02 -11.14
C PRO A 149 -12.62 13.39 -11.07
N LEU A 150 -13.80 13.49 -10.47
CA LEU A 150 -14.61 14.71 -10.41
C LEU A 150 -14.82 15.18 -8.96
N THR A 151 -15.23 16.44 -8.83
CA THR A 151 -15.74 17.04 -7.59
C THR A 151 -17.09 17.71 -7.82
N ALA A 152 -17.79 18.02 -6.73
CA ALA A 152 -19.07 18.70 -6.81
C ALA A 152 -18.98 20.03 -7.62
N GLY A 153 -19.90 20.19 -8.58
CA GLY A 153 -19.96 21.37 -9.45
C GLY A 153 -19.10 21.31 -10.72
N ILE A 154 -18.34 20.23 -10.93
CA ILE A 154 -17.55 19.98 -12.15
C ILE A 154 -18.11 18.75 -12.88
N SER A 155 -18.49 18.93 -14.14
CA SER A 155 -18.94 17.80 -15.00
C SER A 155 -17.79 17.25 -15.84
N GLN A 156 -17.92 15.97 -16.23
CA GLN A 156 -16.98 15.28 -17.13
C GLN A 156 -16.77 16.05 -18.42
N LEU A 157 -17.86 16.55 -19.01
CA LEU A 157 -17.85 17.34 -20.25
C LEU A 157 -17.05 18.64 -20.10
N LEU A 158 -17.29 19.37 -19.01
CA LEU A 158 -16.57 20.62 -18.74
C LEU A 158 -15.08 20.38 -18.61
N LEU A 159 -14.69 19.37 -17.82
CA LEU A 159 -13.29 19.05 -17.57
C LEU A 159 -12.58 18.58 -18.84
N SER A 160 -13.21 17.70 -19.61
CA SER A 160 -12.67 17.21 -20.88
C SER A 160 -12.46 18.35 -21.89
N ARG A 161 -13.42 19.30 -22.00
CA ARG A 161 -13.28 20.49 -22.88
C ARG A 161 -12.20 21.43 -22.40
N ALA A 162 -12.08 21.63 -21.09
CA ALA A 162 -11.04 22.46 -20.52
C ALA A 162 -9.64 21.90 -20.77
N ILE A 163 -9.47 20.57 -20.62
CA ILE A 163 -8.21 19.87 -20.91
C ILE A 163 -7.87 19.97 -22.41
N ARG A 164 -8.85 19.78 -23.32
CA ARG A 164 -8.62 19.97 -24.76
C ARG A 164 -8.10 21.37 -25.07
N GLN A 165 -8.79 22.41 -24.56
CA GLN A 165 -8.32 23.79 -24.71
C GLN A 165 -6.92 24.01 -24.11
N GLY A 166 -6.65 23.38 -22.98
CA GLY A 166 -5.36 23.45 -22.33
C GLY A 166 -4.26 22.89 -23.23
N LEU A 167 -4.46 21.70 -23.78
CA LEU A 167 -3.51 21.05 -24.68
C LEU A 167 -3.29 21.86 -25.95
N ASP A 168 -4.37 22.36 -26.58
CA ASP A 168 -4.28 23.21 -27.79
C ASP A 168 -3.46 24.49 -27.51
N SER A 169 -3.57 25.04 -26.30
CA SER A 169 -2.83 26.26 -25.89
C SER A 169 -1.36 25.97 -25.54
N CYS A 170 -1.01 24.73 -25.23
CA CYS A 170 0.33 24.33 -24.76
C CYS A 170 1.11 23.50 -25.79
N ALA A 171 0.55 23.20 -26.96
CA ALA A 171 1.14 22.29 -27.94
C ALA A 171 2.62 22.62 -28.30
N ASP A 172 2.97 23.91 -28.33
CA ASP A 172 4.31 24.38 -28.69
C ASP A 172 5.23 24.63 -27.48
N ILE A 173 4.72 24.51 -26.25
CA ILE A 173 5.44 24.91 -25.03
C ILE A 173 5.60 23.77 -24.03
N LEU A 174 5.12 22.56 -24.34
CA LEU A 174 5.30 21.39 -23.45
C LEU A 174 6.78 21.02 -23.38
N PRO A 175 7.43 21.17 -22.21
CA PRO A 175 8.84 20.83 -22.09
C PRO A 175 8.99 19.31 -22.11
N ASP A 176 9.88 18.79 -22.97
CA ASP A 176 10.32 17.42 -22.87
C ASP A 176 11.53 17.35 -21.91
N CYS A 177 11.26 16.95 -20.66
CA CYS A 177 12.28 16.87 -19.63
C CYS A 177 13.09 15.57 -19.70
N LEU A 178 12.69 14.61 -20.54
CA LEU A 178 13.40 13.35 -20.75
C LEU A 178 14.53 13.55 -21.75
N PRO A 179 15.79 13.21 -21.44
CA PRO A 179 16.89 13.33 -22.38
C PRO A 179 16.62 12.56 -23.67
N ASP A 180 16.95 13.16 -24.82
CA ASP A 180 16.68 12.56 -26.15
C ASP A 180 17.36 11.19 -26.32
N GLY A 181 18.56 11.01 -25.80
CA GLY A 181 19.26 9.72 -25.82
C GLY A 181 18.48 8.63 -25.10
N VAL A 182 17.93 8.94 -23.90
CA VAL A 182 17.09 8.03 -23.12
C VAL A 182 15.79 7.73 -23.88
N ARG A 183 15.13 8.76 -24.42
CA ARG A 183 13.89 8.61 -25.18
C ARG A 183 14.06 7.67 -26.38
N GLN A 184 15.13 7.84 -27.15
CA GLN A 184 15.40 7.03 -28.33
C GLN A 184 15.80 5.58 -27.97
N ALA A 185 16.69 5.41 -26.97
CA ALA A 185 17.14 4.10 -26.52
C ALA A 185 15.96 3.20 -26.04
N HIS A 186 14.97 3.81 -25.40
CA HIS A 186 13.78 3.10 -24.89
C HIS A 186 12.56 3.17 -25.81
N GLN A 187 12.72 3.69 -27.06
CA GLN A 187 11.67 3.80 -28.09
C GLN A 187 10.40 4.49 -27.59
N LEU A 188 10.57 5.60 -26.86
CA LEU A 188 9.47 6.36 -26.29
C LEU A 188 9.01 7.46 -27.25
N CYS A 189 7.71 7.72 -27.29
CA CYS A 189 7.14 8.78 -28.10
C CYS A 189 7.48 10.18 -27.57
N ARG A 190 7.25 11.21 -28.36
CA ARG A 190 7.41 12.62 -27.95
C ARG A 190 6.35 13.00 -26.92
N VAL A 191 6.65 14.00 -26.10
CA VAL A 191 5.79 14.47 -25.01
C VAL A 191 4.40 14.92 -25.52
N ASN A 192 4.33 15.66 -26.64
CA ASN A 192 3.06 16.13 -27.19
C ASN A 192 2.16 14.96 -27.62
N TYR A 193 2.72 13.94 -28.26
CA TYR A 193 1.96 12.73 -28.62
C TYR A 193 1.44 11.99 -27.37
N ALA A 194 2.26 11.94 -26.31
CA ALA A 194 1.88 11.30 -25.07
C ALA A 194 0.70 12.03 -24.39
N TYR A 195 0.77 13.36 -24.25
CA TYR A 195 -0.31 14.14 -23.65
C TYR A 195 -1.58 14.13 -24.50
N GLU A 196 -1.46 14.17 -25.82
CA GLU A 196 -2.63 14.08 -26.71
C GLU A 196 -3.35 12.73 -26.53
N ASN A 197 -2.61 11.61 -26.59
CA ASN A 197 -3.20 10.29 -26.58
C ASN A 197 -3.52 9.73 -25.19
N ILE A 198 -2.97 10.29 -24.12
CA ILE A 198 -3.42 9.95 -22.75
C ILE A 198 -4.77 10.59 -22.43
N HIS A 199 -5.08 11.75 -23.01
CA HIS A 199 -6.34 12.44 -22.79
C HIS A 199 -7.39 12.13 -23.86
N PHE A 200 -6.97 11.98 -25.11
CA PHE A 200 -7.87 11.80 -26.26
C PHE A 200 -7.32 10.72 -27.22
N PRO A 201 -7.25 9.47 -26.77
CA PRO A 201 -6.65 8.42 -27.56
C PRO A 201 -7.45 8.15 -28.85
N GLU A 202 -6.75 8.07 -29.97
CA GLU A 202 -7.35 7.72 -31.27
C GLU A 202 -7.61 6.21 -31.35
N ALA A 203 -6.74 5.41 -30.74
CA ALA A 203 -6.80 3.95 -30.70
C ALA A 203 -6.23 3.40 -29.38
N PRO A 204 -6.53 2.15 -28.98
CA PRO A 204 -5.95 1.54 -27.78
C PRO A 204 -4.43 1.49 -27.83
N GLU A 205 -3.85 1.22 -28.98
CA GLU A 205 -2.40 1.15 -29.19
C GLU A 205 -1.73 2.52 -28.97
N ALA A 206 -2.40 3.60 -29.42
CA ALA A 206 -1.93 4.97 -29.17
C ALA A 206 -1.97 5.34 -27.68
N LEU A 207 -3.00 4.88 -26.98
CA LEU A 207 -3.10 5.03 -25.51
C LEU A 207 -1.98 4.27 -24.80
N ASP A 208 -1.70 3.04 -25.19
CA ASP A 208 -0.64 2.22 -24.60
C ASP A 208 0.75 2.85 -24.81
N ILE A 209 1.03 3.39 -26.00
CA ILE A 209 2.26 4.12 -26.31
C ILE A 209 2.39 5.37 -25.42
N ALA A 210 1.32 6.14 -25.30
CA ALA A 210 1.27 7.36 -24.49
C ALA A 210 1.46 7.03 -23.00
N ARG A 211 0.74 6.01 -22.50
CA ARG A 211 0.86 5.56 -21.11
C ARG A 211 2.27 5.08 -20.78
N ARG A 212 2.87 4.27 -21.67
CA ARG A 212 4.23 3.78 -21.49
C ARG A 212 5.23 4.94 -21.37
N ARG A 213 5.10 5.99 -22.23
CA ARG A 213 5.97 7.16 -22.20
C ARG A 213 5.86 7.91 -20.87
N LEU A 214 4.65 8.22 -20.41
CA LEU A 214 4.43 9.00 -19.21
C LEU A 214 4.77 8.19 -17.94
N ALA A 215 4.44 6.92 -17.90
CA ALA A 215 4.81 6.04 -16.79
C ALA A 215 6.33 5.86 -16.68
N PHE A 216 7.04 5.65 -17.81
CA PHE A 216 8.49 5.59 -17.82
C PHE A 216 9.11 6.90 -17.29
N GLU A 217 8.60 8.03 -17.72
CA GLU A 217 9.09 9.35 -17.31
C GLU A 217 8.94 9.56 -15.80
N GLU A 218 7.77 9.23 -15.25
CA GLU A 218 7.54 9.31 -13.79
C GLU A 218 8.53 8.42 -13.02
N LEU A 219 8.68 7.17 -13.43
CA LEU A 219 9.59 6.21 -12.80
C LEU A 219 11.07 6.61 -12.94
N PHE A 220 11.45 7.18 -14.07
CA PHE A 220 12.81 7.65 -14.35
C PHE A 220 13.20 8.82 -13.45
N PHE A 221 12.38 9.86 -13.37
CA PHE A 221 12.65 11.01 -12.49
C PHE A 221 12.61 10.62 -11.02
N PHE A 222 11.72 9.70 -10.67
CA PHE A 222 11.67 9.15 -9.34
C PHE A 222 12.96 8.38 -8.99
N ALA A 223 13.44 7.53 -9.88
CA ALA A 223 14.68 6.78 -9.69
C ALA A 223 15.90 7.72 -9.55
N ILE A 224 15.99 8.75 -10.38
CA ILE A 224 17.06 9.77 -10.28
C ILE A 224 17.01 10.46 -8.92
N GLY A 225 15.83 10.94 -8.50
CA GLY A 225 15.70 11.66 -7.24
C GLY A 225 16.10 10.81 -6.04
N LEU A 226 15.70 9.55 -5.99
CA LEU A 226 16.11 8.62 -4.94
C LEU A 226 17.63 8.43 -4.91
N LYS A 227 18.27 8.28 -6.08
CA LYS A 227 19.73 8.12 -6.19
C LYS A 227 20.49 9.38 -5.77
N LEU A 228 19.99 10.56 -6.12
CA LEU A 228 20.57 11.83 -5.68
C LEU A 228 20.45 12.02 -4.17
N LEU A 229 19.32 11.63 -3.56
CA LEU A 229 19.16 11.63 -2.11
C LEU A 229 20.14 10.66 -1.43
N ARG A 230 20.32 9.48 -2.01
CA ARG A 230 21.30 8.48 -1.54
C ARG A 230 22.72 9.00 -1.64
N SER A 231 23.13 9.55 -2.78
CA SER A 231 24.47 10.08 -3.02
C SER A 231 24.83 11.22 -2.03
N ARG A 232 23.89 12.07 -1.64
CA ARG A 232 24.12 13.10 -0.61
C ARG A 232 24.46 12.51 0.75
N ARG A 233 23.92 11.35 1.11
CA ARG A 233 24.24 10.64 2.37
C ARG A 233 25.60 9.92 2.27
N GLU A 234 25.95 9.41 1.11
CA GLU A 234 27.23 8.75 0.87
C GLU A 234 28.46 9.67 0.99
N THR A 235 28.25 10.98 1.07
CA THR A 235 29.32 11.96 1.36
C THR A 235 29.71 11.99 2.84
N VAL A 236 28.89 11.41 3.73
CA VAL A 236 29.22 11.31 5.17
C VAL A 236 30.18 10.15 5.38
N SER A 237 31.38 10.45 5.89
CA SER A 237 32.36 9.44 6.26
C SER A 237 32.26 9.15 7.76
N VAL A 238 32.30 7.87 8.12
CA VAL A 238 32.39 7.39 9.50
C VAL A 238 33.62 6.51 9.64
N GLU A 239 34.09 6.32 10.88
CA GLU A 239 35.18 5.40 11.13
C GLU A 239 34.74 3.96 10.81
N PRO A 240 35.47 3.25 9.90
CA PRO A 240 35.14 1.88 9.55
C PRO A 240 35.29 0.94 10.75
N PHE A 241 34.31 0.07 10.96
CA PHE A 241 34.44 -0.97 11.97
C PHE A 241 35.52 -1.97 11.59
N GLN A 242 36.29 -2.42 12.56
CA GLN A 242 37.34 -3.39 12.35
C GLN A 242 36.77 -4.81 12.22
N PRO A 243 37.44 -5.71 11.48
CA PRO A 243 37.06 -7.10 11.41
C PRO A 243 36.99 -7.75 12.78
N VAL A 244 35.91 -8.48 13.04
CA VAL A 244 35.66 -9.22 14.30
C VAL A 244 35.45 -10.67 14.00
N ASP A 245 36.02 -11.56 14.85
CA ASP A 245 35.71 -12.98 14.76
C ASP A 245 34.25 -13.24 15.17
N MET A 246 33.45 -13.70 14.22
CA MET A 246 32.03 -14.03 14.41
C MET A 246 31.82 -15.47 14.90
N ALA A 247 32.85 -16.32 14.98
CA ALA A 247 32.72 -17.72 15.41
C ALA A 247 32.13 -17.87 16.82
N PRO A 248 32.52 -17.03 17.84
CA PRO A 248 31.91 -17.10 19.15
C PRO A 248 30.40 -16.86 19.14
N PHE A 249 29.93 -15.92 18.30
CA PHE A 249 28.50 -15.65 18.16
C PHE A 249 27.77 -16.85 17.52
N TYR A 250 28.28 -17.37 16.41
CA TYR A 250 27.66 -18.53 15.73
C TYR A 250 27.63 -19.77 16.59
N ASN A 251 28.68 -20.03 17.36
CA ASN A 251 28.76 -21.17 18.26
C ASN A 251 27.83 -21.05 19.49
N ALA A 252 27.45 -19.83 19.89
CA ALA A 252 26.53 -19.58 20.99
C ALA A 252 25.06 -19.81 20.61
N LEU A 253 24.75 -19.87 19.31
CA LEU A 253 23.39 -20.09 18.82
C LEU A 253 22.96 -21.55 19.05
N PRO A 254 21.70 -21.81 19.46
CA PRO A 254 21.18 -23.16 19.63
C PRO A 254 20.80 -23.85 18.29
N PHE A 255 21.02 -23.16 17.16
CA PHE A 255 20.72 -23.60 15.80
C PHE A 255 21.69 -22.97 14.80
N THR A 256 21.76 -23.54 13.60
CA THR A 256 22.55 -22.98 12.50
C THR A 256 21.71 -21.94 11.74
N LEU A 257 22.30 -20.79 11.41
CA LEU A 257 21.67 -19.82 10.53
C LEU A 257 21.47 -20.38 9.13
N THR A 258 20.38 -20.01 8.48
CA THR A 258 20.18 -20.30 7.05
C THR A 258 21.16 -19.50 6.20
N ASP A 259 21.39 -19.94 4.95
CA ASP A 259 22.28 -19.23 4.03
C ASP A 259 21.78 -17.80 3.77
N ALA A 260 20.46 -17.58 3.70
CA ALA A 260 19.87 -16.27 3.55
C ALA A 260 20.13 -15.35 4.76
N GLN A 261 20.03 -15.88 5.97
CA GLN A 261 20.35 -15.13 7.19
C GLN A 261 21.84 -14.78 7.24
N ARG A 262 22.71 -15.74 6.91
CA ARG A 262 24.17 -15.54 6.88
C ARG A 262 24.55 -14.47 5.87
N ARG A 263 24.01 -14.55 4.64
CA ARG A 263 24.19 -13.51 3.60
C ARG A 263 23.80 -12.12 4.10
N CYS A 264 22.62 -11.99 4.76
CA CYS A 264 22.19 -10.72 5.31
C CYS A 264 23.12 -10.17 6.40
N VAL A 265 23.70 -11.03 7.23
CA VAL A 265 24.71 -10.64 8.22
C VAL A 265 25.99 -10.16 7.53
N GLU A 266 26.49 -10.89 6.53
CA GLU A 266 27.69 -10.55 5.77
C GLU A 266 27.54 -9.21 5.04
N GLU A 267 26.38 -8.96 4.40
CA GLU A 267 26.06 -7.70 3.76
C GLU A 267 26.06 -6.53 4.76
N ALA A 268 25.44 -6.71 5.94
CA ALA A 268 25.42 -5.68 6.96
C ALA A 268 26.82 -5.39 7.56
N ILE A 269 27.63 -6.43 7.78
CA ILE A 269 29.01 -6.28 8.25
C ILE A 269 29.86 -5.54 7.21
N ALA A 270 29.74 -5.90 5.92
CA ALA A 270 30.46 -5.21 4.85
C ALA A 270 30.12 -3.72 4.80
N ASP A 271 28.85 -3.35 5.00
CA ASP A 271 28.45 -1.94 5.10
C ASP A 271 29.08 -1.24 6.30
N MET A 272 29.08 -1.86 7.49
CA MET A 272 29.70 -1.28 8.68
C MET A 272 31.22 -1.10 8.56
N GLN A 273 31.86 -1.88 7.70
CA GLN A 273 33.30 -1.78 7.40
C GLN A 273 33.61 -0.83 6.26
N SER A 274 32.60 -0.30 5.55
CA SER A 274 32.79 0.49 4.31
C SER A 274 33.30 1.92 4.53
N GLY A 275 33.32 2.41 5.77
CA GLY A 275 33.59 3.82 6.10
C GLY A 275 32.43 4.77 5.80
N LYS A 276 31.23 4.24 5.53
CA LYS A 276 29.99 4.99 5.36
C LYS A 276 28.94 4.50 6.35
N PRO A 277 28.00 5.34 6.81
CA PRO A 277 26.92 4.89 7.68
C PRO A 277 26.05 3.85 6.96
N MET A 278 25.96 2.63 7.49
CA MET A 278 25.01 1.63 7.00
C MET A 278 23.58 2.15 7.17
N ASN A 279 22.76 2.04 6.15
CA ASN A 279 21.31 2.28 6.22
C ASN A 279 20.60 1.15 5.47
N ARG A 280 20.27 0.06 6.19
CA ARG A 280 19.87 -1.20 5.58
C ARG A 280 18.51 -1.69 6.08
N LEU A 281 17.67 -2.13 5.15
CA LEU A 281 16.41 -2.84 5.42
C LEU A 281 16.64 -4.34 5.36
N CYS A 282 16.46 -5.04 6.48
CA CYS A 282 16.39 -6.48 6.54
C CYS A 282 14.92 -6.93 6.43
N GLN A 283 14.55 -7.45 5.28
CA GLN A 283 13.19 -7.87 4.97
C GLN A 283 13.09 -9.40 4.95
N GLY A 284 12.01 -9.92 5.50
CA GLY A 284 11.75 -11.37 5.47
C GLY A 284 10.39 -11.68 6.07
N ASP A 285 9.88 -12.84 5.75
CA ASP A 285 8.58 -13.30 6.23
C ASP A 285 8.51 -13.37 7.76
N VAL A 286 7.30 -13.48 8.31
CA VAL A 286 7.10 -13.67 9.76
C VAL A 286 7.80 -14.96 10.20
N GLY A 287 8.70 -14.83 11.19
CA GLY A 287 9.48 -15.97 11.69
C GLY A 287 10.65 -16.39 10.80
N SER A 288 11.10 -15.59 9.85
CA SER A 288 12.31 -15.83 9.05
C SER A 288 13.62 -15.64 9.83
N GLY A 289 13.56 -15.16 11.09
CA GLY A 289 14.73 -14.99 11.97
C GLY A 289 15.48 -13.68 11.82
N LYS A 290 14.83 -12.61 11.39
CA LYS A 290 15.40 -11.23 11.31
C LYS A 290 16.08 -10.79 12.60
N THR A 291 15.51 -11.15 13.75
CA THR A 291 16.06 -10.83 15.08
C THR A 291 17.47 -11.41 15.28
N MET A 292 17.78 -12.56 14.68
CA MET A 292 19.11 -13.14 14.78
C MET A 292 20.14 -12.42 13.91
N VAL A 293 19.72 -11.88 12.76
CA VAL A 293 20.56 -10.99 11.95
C VAL A 293 20.87 -9.73 12.73
N ALA A 294 19.86 -9.12 13.38
CA ALA A 294 20.09 -7.96 14.25
C ALA A 294 21.03 -8.28 15.42
N ALA A 295 20.88 -9.43 16.06
CA ALA A 295 21.78 -9.86 17.16
C ALA A 295 23.24 -10.01 16.69
N ALA A 296 23.46 -10.54 15.47
CA ALA A 296 24.80 -10.61 14.88
C ALA A 296 25.41 -9.23 14.64
N CYS A 297 24.61 -8.29 14.12
CA CYS A 297 25.06 -6.90 13.93
C CYS A 297 25.36 -6.19 15.27
N VAL A 298 24.53 -6.44 16.30
CA VAL A 298 24.77 -5.92 17.67
C VAL A 298 26.09 -6.50 18.24
N TYR A 299 26.30 -7.81 18.10
CA TYR A 299 27.55 -8.45 18.53
C TYR A 299 28.76 -7.79 17.83
N PHE A 300 28.68 -7.62 16.52
CA PHE A 300 29.76 -7.01 15.71
C PHE A 300 30.04 -5.56 16.16
N CYS A 301 28.98 -4.75 16.38
CA CYS A 301 29.10 -3.38 16.84
C CYS A 301 29.76 -3.29 18.23
N VAL A 302 29.27 -4.10 19.20
CA VAL A 302 29.79 -4.05 20.56
C VAL A 302 31.24 -4.54 20.65
N LYS A 303 31.63 -5.52 19.82
CA LYS A 303 33.04 -5.94 19.73
C LYS A 303 33.97 -4.89 19.11
N ASN A 304 33.40 -3.93 18.40
CA ASN A 304 34.11 -2.71 17.97
C ASN A 304 34.10 -1.59 19.02
N GLY A 305 33.66 -1.87 20.25
CA GLY A 305 33.69 -0.93 21.37
C GLY A 305 32.55 0.09 21.39
N ARG A 306 31.55 -0.03 20.52
CA ARG A 306 30.43 0.90 20.40
C ARG A 306 29.13 0.31 20.94
N GLN A 307 28.23 1.19 21.37
CA GLN A 307 26.92 0.80 21.89
C GLN A 307 25.91 0.54 20.78
N ALA A 308 24.93 -0.31 21.05
CA ALA A 308 23.82 -0.57 20.15
C ALA A 308 22.47 -0.32 20.84
N ALA A 309 21.45 0.05 20.06
CA ALA A 309 20.07 0.23 20.53
C ALA A 309 19.09 -0.51 19.60
N LEU A 310 18.10 -1.22 20.20
CA LEU A 310 16.98 -1.82 19.49
C LEU A 310 15.68 -1.20 19.95
N MET A 311 14.96 -0.57 19.03
CA MET A 311 13.65 0.04 19.28
C MET A 311 12.53 -0.83 18.76
N ALA A 312 11.61 -1.20 19.66
CA ALA A 312 10.40 -1.95 19.34
C ALA A 312 9.15 -1.06 19.49
N PRO A 313 8.07 -1.28 18.70
CA PRO A 313 6.88 -0.43 18.71
C PRO A 313 6.03 -0.54 19.98
N THR A 314 6.14 -1.63 20.71
CA THR A 314 5.38 -1.87 21.95
C THR A 314 6.27 -2.37 23.06
N GLU A 315 5.85 -2.17 24.32
CA GLU A 315 6.58 -2.64 25.49
C GLU A 315 6.72 -4.15 25.52
N LEU A 316 5.65 -4.85 25.15
CA LEU A 316 5.62 -6.30 25.12
C LEU A 316 6.62 -6.90 24.09
N LEU A 317 6.75 -6.27 22.91
CA LEU A 317 7.78 -6.64 21.93
C LEU A 317 9.20 -6.34 22.45
N ALA A 318 9.39 -5.20 23.09
CA ALA A 318 10.68 -4.86 23.69
C ALA A 318 11.09 -5.88 24.76
N GLU A 319 10.15 -6.28 25.63
CA GLU A 319 10.37 -7.34 26.63
C GLU A 319 10.65 -8.72 25.96
N GLN A 320 9.92 -9.05 24.91
CA GLN A 320 10.15 -10.29 24.16
C GLN A 320 11.56 -10.32 23.53
N HIS A 321 11.97 -9.22 22.88
CA HIS A 321 13.34 -9.12 22.36
C HIS A 321 14.37 -9.20 23.48
N TYR A 322 14.13 -8.53 24.61
CA TYR A 322 15.04 -8.60 25.76
C TYR A 322 15.17 -10.04 26.29
N ARG A 323 14.06 -10.72 26.54
CA ARG A 323 14.04 -12.13 27.02
C ARG A 323 14.71 -13.11 26.04
N GLY A 324 14.59 -12.82 24.74
CA GLY A 324 15.17 -13.68 23.68
C GLY A 324 16.65 -13.40 23.42
N LEU A 325 17.09 -12.15 23.49
CA LEU A 325 18.43 -11.73 23.10
C LEU A 325 19.40 -11.60 24.29
N ALA A 326 18.95 -11.08 25.43
CA ALA A 326 19.85 -10.82 26.54
C ALA A 326 20.58 -12.07 27.05
N PRO A 327 19.91 -13.24 27.25
CA PRO A 327 20.63 -14.44 27.69
C PRO A 327 21.70 -14.96 26.72
N LEU A 328 21.50 -14.73 25.41
CA LEU A 328 22.46 -15.08 24.37
C LEU A 328 23.66 -14.13 24.39
N LEU A 329 23.39 -12.82 24.41
CA LEU A 329 24.41 -11.78 24.31
C LEU A 329 25.23 -11.65 25.60
N GLU A 330 24.62 -11.86 26.77
CA GLU A 330 25.30 -11.86 28.06
C GLU A 330 26.34 -12.99 28.18
N ARG A 331 26.06 -14.17 27.58
CA ARG A 331 27.07 -15.26 27.45
C ARG A 331 28.30 -14.84 26.64
N LEU A 332 28.13 -13.83 25.79
CA LEU A 332 29.19 -13.26 24.95
C LEU A 332 29.81 -11.99 25.57
N ASN A 333 29.53 -11.75 26.87
CA ASN A 333 29.99 -10.59 27.63
C ASN A 333 29.49 -9.26 27.04
N ILE A 334 28.20 -9.20 26.66
CA ILE A 334 27.50 -7.97 26.23
C ILE A 334 26.44 -7.64 27.27
N ARG A 335 26.56 -6.47 27.90
CA ARG A 335 25.66 -6.01 28.96
C ARG A 335 24.40 -5.41 28.37
N CYS A 336 23.27 -6.06 28.62
CA CYS A 336 21.97 -5.71 28.06
C CYS A 336 21.09 -4.99 29.07
N ALA A 337 20.27 -4.02 28.61
CA ALA A 337 19.27 -3.37 29.45
C ALA A 337 17.95 -3.19 28.70
N LEU A 338 16.84 -3.21 29.47
CA LEU A 338 15.49 -2.93 28.97
C LEU A 338 15.04 -1.55 29.47
N LEU A 339 14.56 -0.70 28.54
CA LEU A 339 14.05 0.63 28.84
C LEU A 339 12.73 0.89 28.13
N THR A 340 11.62 0.87 28.88
CA THR A 340 10.26 1.08 28.39
C THR A 340 9.57 2.24 29.13
N GLY A 341 8.36 2.60 28.73
CA GLY A 341 7.55 3.60 29.43
C GLY A 341 7.16 3.17 30.84
N SER A 342 6.94 1.87 31.07
CA SER A 342 6.57 1.26 32.36
C SER A 342 7.77 1.02 33.28
N THR A 343 9.00 1.19 32.81
CA THR A 343 10.21 1.01 33.64
C THR A 343 10.18 1.95 34.87
N PRO A 344 10.31 1.42 36.11
CA PRO A 344 10.27 2.24 37.32
C PRO A 344 11.30 3.39 37.30
N ALA A 345 10.93 4.55 37.82
CA ALA A 345 11.74 5.77 37.74
C ALA A 345 13.17 5.59 38.28
N LYS A 346 13.34 4.80 39.34
CA LYS A 346 14.68 4.50 39.93
C LYS A 346 15.53 3.68 38.91
N THR A 347 14.97 2.63 38.34
CA THR A 347 15.63 1.78 37.34
C THR A 347 15.93 2.60 36.09
N LYS A 348 14.96 3.40 35.62
CA LYS A 348 15.15 4.30 34.48
C LYS A 348 16.33 5.23 34.65
N ARG A 349 16.47 5.87 35.81
CA ARG A 349 17.62 6.75 36.12
C ARG A 349 18.94 5.98 36.11
N SER A 350 18.96 4.76 36.68
CA SER A 350 20.17 3.92 36.72
C SER A 350 20.58 3.52 35.30
N VAL A 351 19.64 2.99 34.52
CA VAL A 351 19.91 2.57 33.13
C VAL A 351 20.37 3.75 32.27
N THR A 352 19.73 4.92 32.42
CA THR A 352 20.11 6.12 31.65
C THR A 352 21.53 6.58 32.03
N ALA A 353 21.92 6.55 33.31
CA ALA A 353 23.28 6.87 33.72
C ALA A 353 24.31 5.87 33.17
N GLN A 354 24.01 4.58 33.23
CA GLN A 354 24.88 3.52 32.74
C GLN A 354 25.03 3.52 31.20
N LEU A 355 24.00 3.96 30.44
CA LEU A 355 24.11 4.19 29.01
C LEU A 355 25.05 5.36 28.69
N ALA A 356 24.93 6.45 29.45
CA ALA A 356 25.78 7.65 29.30
C ALA A 356 27.25 7.39 29.65
N THR A 357 27.54 6.45 30.54
CA THR A 357 28.92 6.07 30.92
C THR A 357 29.48 4.93 30.11
N GLY A 358 28.69 4.28 29.22
CA GLY A 358 29.13 3.12 28.45
C GLY A 358 29.18 1.80 29.24
N GLU A 359 28.56 1.77 30.46
CA GLU A 359 28.44 0.55 31.26
C GLU A 359 27.44 -0.46 30.67
N ILE A 360 26.48 -0.02 29.86
CA ILE A 360 25.54 -0.85 29.09
C ILE A 360 25.96 -0.80 27.63
N ASP A 361 26.11 -1.98 27.03
CA ASP A 361 26.55 -2.13 25.65
C ASP A 361 25.34 -2.17 24.69
N PHE A 362 24.21 -2.73 25.12
CA PHE A 362 23.03 -2.90 24.30
C PHE A 362 21.75 -2.54 25.04
N ALA A 363 21.02 -1.56 24.51
CA ALA A 363 19.73 -1.12 25.04
C ALA A 363 18.59 -1.63 24.15
N ILE A 364 17.60 -2.28 24.75
CA ILE A 364 16.35 -2.67 24.10
C ILE A 364 15.21 -1.86 24.73
N GLY A 365 14.31 -1.31 23.92
CA GLY A 365 13.21 -0.53 24.47
C GLY A 365 12.21 -0.02 23.45
N THR A 366 11.39 0.91 23.90
CA THR A 366 10.40 1.59 23.08
C THR A 366 10.84 3.04 22.80
N HIS A 367 9.89 3.92 22.50
CA HIS A 367 10.12 5.37 22.41
C HIS A 367 10.82 5.97 23.66
N ALA A 368 10.90 5.25 24.76
CA ALA A 368 11.65 5.67 25.93
C ALA A 368 13.15 5.87 25.62
N LEU A 369 13.71 5.14 24.63
CA LEU A 369 15.11 5.26 24.19
C LEU A 369 15.42 6.62 23.54
N ILE A 370 14.43 7.26 22.93
CA ILE A 370 14.56 8.57 22.25
C ILE A 370 14.23 9.76 23.16
N SER A 371 13.80 9.52 24.41
CA SER A 371 13.46 10.60 25.33
C SER A 371 14.65 11.53 25.59
N GLY A 372 14.40 12.84 25.81
CA GLY A 372 15.45 13.86 25.94
C GLY A 372 16.47 13.60 27.06
N GLY A 373 16.11 12.79 28.07
CA GLY A 373 16.99 12.44 29.19
C GLY A 373 17.90 11.22 28.94
N VAL A 374 17.81 10.54 27.81
CA VAL A 374 18.65 9.37 27.46
C VAL A 374 19.79 9.83 26.57
N ALA A 375 21.03 9.60 27.01
CA ALA A 375 22.25 9.82 26.26
C ALA A 375 23.03 8.49 26.16
N TYR A 376 23.80 8.31 25.11
CA TYR A 376 24.72 7.20 24.92
C TYR A 376 26.16 7.73 24.97
N ALA A 377 27.09 6.92 25.43
CA ALA A 377 28.49 7.27 25.39
C ALA A 377 29.04 7.26 23.97
N ASP A 378 28.72 6.19 23.19
CA ASP A 378 29.09 6.06 21.78
C ASP A 378 28.11 5.10 21.07
N LEU A 379 27.00 5.64 20.55
CA LEU A 379 25.99 4.86 19.83
C LEU A 379 26.44 4.57 18.40
N GLY A 380 26.85 3.33 18.11
CA GLY A 380 27.33 2.90 16.82
C GLY A 380 26.30 2.20 15.94
N LEU A 381 25.24 1.57 16.54
CA LEU A 381 24.22 0.84 15.81
C LEU A 381 22.82 1.09 16.35
N VAL A 382 21.91 1.42 15.47
CA VAL A 382 20.47 1.54 15.73
C VAL A 382 19.72 0.45 14.97
N VAL A 383 18.94 -0.36 15.70
CA VAL A 383 18.04 -1.36 15.11
C VAL A 383 16.60 -0.93 15.37
N THR A 384 15.76 -0.93 14.34
CA THR A 384 14.32 -0.67 14.47
C THR A 384 13.51 -1.86 13.96
N ASP A 385 12.57 -2.37 14.77
CA ASP A 385 11.68 -3.45 14.39
C ASP A 385 10.30 -2.93 13.97
N GLU A 386 9.65 -3.59 13.00
CA GLU A 386 8.33 -3.23 12.45
C GLU A 386 8.22 -1.77 12.01
N GLN A 387 9.06 -1.38 11.06
CA GLN A 387 9.25 0.00 10.57
C GLN A 387 7.94 0.76 10.28
N HIS A 388 6.93 0.08 9.73
CA HIS A 388 5.66 0.71 9.33
C HIS A 388 4.85 1.29 10.50
N ARG A 389 5.25 1.01 11.74
CA ARG A 389 4.61 1.52 12.97
C ARG A 389 5.33 2.71 13.58
N PHE A 390 6.50 3.07 13.07
CA PHE A 390 7.25 4.25 13.49
C PHE A 390 7.17 5.36 12.45
N GLY A 391 6.90 6.58 12.88
CA GLY A 391 7.07 7.76 12.03
C GLY A 391 8.55 7.99 11.66
N VAL A 392 8.80 8.62 10.52
CA VAL A 392 10.16 9.00 10.08
C VAL A 392 10.88 9.80 11.18
N ALA A 393 10.17 10.72 11.83
CA ALA A 393 10.69 11.56 12.91
C ALA A 393 11.26 10.76 14.11
N GLN A 394 10.63 9.63 14.48
CA GLN A 394 11.09 8.81 15.61
C GLN A 394 12.39 8.06 15.29
N ARG A 395 12.56 7.59 14.05
CA ARG A 395 13.79 6.94 13.59
C ARG A 395 14.95 7.94 13.54
N THR A 396 14.69 9.10 12.98
CA THR A 396 15.66 10.20 12.93
C THR A 396 16.09 10.60 14.35
N ALA A 397 15.14 10.75 15.27
CA ALA A 397 15.44 11.10 16.66
C ALA A 397 16.31 10.06 17.40
N LEU A 398 16.22 8.77 17.06
CA LEU A 398 17.13 7.76 17.63
C LEU A 398 18.51 7.81 16.97
N ALA A 399 18.57 7.99 15.65
CA ALA A 399 19.83 8.14 14.93
C ALA A 399 20.59 9.43 15.37
N GLU A 400 19.89 10.51 15.69
CA GLU A 400 20.47 11.76 16.20
C GLU A 400 21.08 11.64 17.62
N LYS A 401 20.88 10.50 18.32
CA LYS A 401 21.53 10.23 19.61
C LYS A 401 23.01 9.80 19.49
N GLY A 402 23.45 9.45 18.29
CA GLY A 402 24.85 9.12 17.97
C GLY A 402 25.38 10.00 16.85
N GLU A 403 26.69 9.99 16.68
CA GLU A 403 27.38 10.66 15.56
C GLU A 403 27.34 9.74 14.33
N HIS A 404 26.27 9.85 13.52
CA HIS A 404 26.04 9.03 12.32
C HIS A 404 26.06 7.51 12.57
N PRO A 405 25.24 6.97 13.48
CA PRO A 405 25.22 5.53 13.75
C PRO A 405 24.76 4.72 12.53
N HIS A 406 25.25 3.50 12.40
CA HIS A 406 24.70 2.53 11.48
C HIS A 406 23.24 2.24 11.81
N THR A 407 22.39 2.09 10.78
CA THR A 407 20.94 1.85 10.95
C THR A 407 20.54 0.55 10.27
N LEU A 408 19.97 -0.37 11.05
CA LEU A 408 19.35 -1.59 10.56
C LEU A 408 17.84 -1.54 10.83
N VAL A 409 17.07 -1.61 9.77
CA VAL A 409 15.60 -1.61 9.84
C VAL A 409 15.09 -3.01 9.57
N MET A 410 14.20 -3.54 10.41
CA MET A 410 13.56 -4.84 10.19
C MET A 410 12.10 -4.66 9.77
N SER A 411 11.64 -5.45 8.79
CA SER A 411 10.24 -5.51 8.38
C SER A 411 9.76 -6.94 8.23
N ALA A 412 8.63 -7.26 8.85
CA ALA A 412 7.94 -8.53 8.67
C ALA A 412 6.89 -8.51 7.55
N THR A 413 6.64 -7.35 6.95
CA THR A 413 5.82 -7.26 5.74
C THR A 413 6.70 -7.59 4.54
N PRO A 414 6.47 -8.71 3.86
CA PRO A 414 7.13 -8.94 2.59
C PRO A 414 6.59 -7.92 1.57
N ILE A 415 7.47 -7.10 1.06
CA ILE A 415 7.19 -6.15 -0.02
C ILE A 415 8.00 -6.63 -1.21
N PRO A 416 7.45 -6.67 -2.43
CA PRO A 416 8.23 -7.03 -3.61
C PRO A 416 9.53 -6.23 -3.66
N ARG A 417 10.66 -6.91 -3.97
CA ARG A 417 12.00 -6.32 -3.89
C ARG A 417 12.12 -5.01 -4.68
N THR A 418 11.55 -4.98 -5.87
CA THR A 418 11.51 -3.79 -6.72
C THR A 418 10.80 -2.61 -6.06
N LEU A 419 9.76 -2.92 -5.32
CA LEU A 419 8.95 -1.94 -4.64
C LEU A 419 9.58 -1.48 -3.31
N ALA A 420 10.28 -2.37 -2.61
CA ALA A 420 11.07 -2.01 -1.44
C ALA A 420 12.17 -0.99 -1.80
N LEU A 421 12.83 -1.15 -2.96
CA LEU A 421 13.81 -0.20 -3.48
C LEU A 421 13.23 1.18 -3.79
N ILE A 422 11.93 1.27 -4.07
CA ILE A 422 11.24 2.54 -4.29
C ILE A 422 10.81 3.18 -2.98
N LEU A 423 10.13 2.41 -2.13
CA LEU A 423 9.57 2.90 -0.87
C LEU A 423 10.66 3.32 0.12
N TYR A 424 11.77 2.63 0.05
CA TYR A 424 12.90 2.79 0.94
C TYR A 424 14.17 3.12 0.15
N GLY A 425 14.05 3.94 -0.87
CA GLY A 425 15.12 4.26 -1.83
C GLY A 425 16.39 4.83 -1.21
N ASP A 426 16.33 5.16 0.08
CA ASP A 426 17.46 5.54 0.93
C ASP A 426 18.06 4.35 1.71
N LEU A 427 17.45 3.14 1.63
CA LEU A 427 17.91 1.95 2.31
C LEU A 427 18.48 0.91 1.32
N ASP A 428 19.56 0.26 1.69
CA ASP A 428 19.98 -0.98 1.07
C ASP A 428 19.08 -2.12 1.52
N VAL A 429 18.74 -3.05 0.64
CA VAL A 429 17.76 -4.09 0.93
C VAL A 429 18.41 -5.46 0.98
N SER A 430 18.33 -6.11 2.15
CA SER A 430 18.65 -7.53 2.35
C SER A 430 17.37 -8.32 2.52
N VAL A 431 17.24 -9.44 1.79
CA VAL A 431 16.05 -10.29 1.81
C VAL A 431 16.36 -11.66 2.41
N ILE A 432 15.62 -12.05 3.45
CA ILE A 432 15.63 -13.40 3.98
C ILE A 432 14.50 -14.18 3.30
N ASP A 433 14.83 -14.88 2.25
CA ASP A 433 13.94 -15.68 1.40
C ASP A 433 13.86 -17.17 1.80
N GLN A 434 14.51 -17.54 2.90
CA GLN A 434 14.50 -18.89 3.46
C GLN A 434 13.90 -18.89 4.87
N LEU A 435 13.06 -19.86 5.15
CA LEU A 435 12.57 -20.11 6.52
C LEU A 435 13.54 -21.02 7.29
N PRO A 436 13.64 -20.85 8.62
CA PRO A 436 14.43 -21.74 9.46
C PRO A 436 13.99 -23.21 9.30
N PRO A 437 14.93 -24.17 9.38
CA PRO A 437 14.62 -25.59 9.28
C PRO A 437 13.71 -26.06 10.41
N GLY A 438 12.84 -27.05 10.12
CA GLY A 438 11.90 -27.63 11.09
C GLY A 438 10.54 -26.92 11.19
N ARG A 439 10.33 -25.81 10.52
CA ARG A 439 9.02 -25.13 10.48
C ARG A 439 8.07 -25.85 9.52
N LYS A 440 6.90 -26.27 10.04
CA LYS A 440 5.85 -26.90 9.21
C LYS A 440 5.04 -25.84 8.45
N PRO A 441 4.67 -26.08 7.18
CA PRO A 441 3.77 -25.21 6.45
C PRO A 441 2.43 -25.08 7.17
N ILE A 442 1.87 -23.85 7.20
CA ILE A 442 0.55 -23.60 7.78
C ILE A 442 -0.50 -23.94 6.74
N GLU A 443 -1.36 -24.93 7.05
CA GLU A 443 -2.48 -25.28 6.19
C GLU A 443 -3.55 -24.20 6.24
N THR A 444 -3.87 -23.63 5.09
CA THR A 444 -4.81 -22.50 4.99
C THR A 444 -6.06 -22.92 4.24
N TYR A 445 -7.23 -22.69 4.84
CA TYR A 445 -8.54 -23.01 4.28
C TYR A 445 -9.41 -21.75 4.18
N ALA A 446 -10.20 -21.66 3.12
CA ALA A 446 -11.23 -20.64 2.97
C ALA A 446 -12.60 -21.32 2.97
N VAL A 447 -13.47 -20.93 3.90
CA VAL A 447 -14.78 -21.55 4.12
C VAL A 447 -15.88 -20.49 4.28
N THR A 448 -17.13 -20.90 4.17
CA THR A 448 -18.29 -20.05 4.47
C THR A 448 -18.76 -20.26 5.92
N SER A 449 -19.59 -19.36 6.44
CA SER A 449 -20.18 -19.47 7.78
C SER A 449 -20.97 -20.77 8.01
N ALA A 450 -21.46 -21.41 6.94
CA ALA A 450 -22.10 -22.73 7.02
C ALA A 450 -21.17 -23.82 7.61
N TYR A 451 -19.86 -23.61 7.62
CA TYR A 451 -18.87 -24.54 8.20
C TYR A 451 -18.64 -24.31 9.70
N HIS A 452 -19.21 -23.30 10.35
CA HIS A 452 -19.03 -23.04 11.79
C HIS A 452 -19.23 -24.28 12.68
N PRO A 453 -20.25 -25.14 12.50
CA PRO A 453 -20.38 -26.33 13.36
C PRO A 453 -19.16 -27.28 13.30
N ARG A 454 -18.60 -27.47 12.10
CA ARG A 454 -17.39 -28.28 11.91
C ARG A 454 -16.14 -27.57 12.45
N LEU A 455 -16.06 -26.25 12.28
CA LEU A 455 -14.98 -25.43 12.79
C LEU A 455 -14.94 -25.45 14.32
N TYR A 456 -16.10 -25.32 14.98
CA TYR A 456 -16.18 -25.41 16.44
C TYR A 456 -15.79 -26.79 16.99
N ALA A 457 -16.19 -27.85 16.31
CA ALA A 457 -15.72 -29.21 16.64
C ALA A 457 -14.19 -29.34 16.47
N PHE A 458 -13.62 -28.72 15.43
CA PHE A 458 -12.18 -28.72 15.21
C PHE A 458 -11.43 -27.90 16.27
N ILE A 459 -11.95 -26.73 16.66
CA ILE A 459 -11.42 -25.92 17.77
C ILE A 459 -11.37 -26.73 19.04
N ARG A 460 -12.46 -27.40 19.41
CA ARG A 460 -12.52 -28.25 20.60
C ARG A 460 -11.45 -29.34 20.58
N LYS A 461 -11.32 -30.04 19.46
CA LYS A 461 -10.27 -31.06 19.28
C LYS A 461 -8.86 -30.49 19.47
N GLN A 462 -8.58 -29.27 19.02
CA GLN A 462 -7.26 -28.65 19.21
C GLN A 462 -7.03 -28.30 20.70
N VAL A 463 -8.03 -27.77 21.37
CA VAL A 463 -7.92 -27.43 22.81
C VAL A 463 -7.81 -28.69 23.67
N GLU A 464 -8.57 -29.74 23.38
CA GLU A 464 -8.43 -31.07 24.06
C GLU A 464 -7.03 -31.67 23.88
N ALA A 465 -6.38 -31.37 22.75
CA ALA A 465 -4.96 -31.74 22.52
C ALA A 465 -3.97 -30.82 23.25
N GLY A 466 -4.45 -29.88 24.09
CA GLY A 466 -3.64 -28.92 24.84
C GLY A 466 -3.15 -27.73 24.00
N ARG A 467 -3.81 -27.41 22.88
CA ARG A 467 -3.44 -26.31 22.00
C ARG A 467 -4.29 -25.08 22.27
N GLN A 468 -3.81 -23.93 21.79
CA GLN A 468 -4.50 -22.66 21.93
C GLN A 468 -4.95 -22.13 20.57
N VAL A 469 -6.01 -21.31 20.57
CA VAL A 469 -6.68 -20.86 19.35
C VAL A 469 -6.82 -19.34 19.36
N TYR A 470 -6.50 -18.71 18.22
CA TYR A 470 -6.84 -17.32 17.94
C TYR A 470 -8.11 -17.25 17.09
N ILE A 471 -9.03 -16.35 17.44
CA ILE A 471 -10.17 -15.99 16.62
C ILE A 471 -10.11 -14.47 16.40
N VAL A 472 -9.99 -14.04 15.15
CA VAL A 472 -9.86 -12.63 14.78
C VAL A 472 -11.13 -12.17 14.07
N CYS A 473 -11.70 -11.07 14.57
CA CYS A 473 -12.85 -10.41 13.99
C CYS A 473 -12.43 -9.06 13.38
N PRO A 474 -13.02 -8.63 12.24
CA PRO A 474 -12.70 -7.33 11.65
C PRO A 474 -13.17 -6.18 12.55
N MET A 475 -12.50 -5.04 12.45
CA MET A 475 -13.02 -3.80 13.02
C MET A 475 -14.26 -3.34 12.24
N VAL A 476 -15.28 -2.85 12.95
CA VAL A 476 -16.47 -2.23 12.34
C VAL A 476 -16.09 -0.78 11.97
N SER A 477 -16.31 -0.37 10.72
CA SER A 477 -16.00 1.00 10.30
C SER A 477 -16.99 2.01 10.91
N GLU A 478 -16.52 3.26 11.14
CA GLU A 478 -17.34 4.34 11.73
C GLU A 478 -18.59 4.71 10.89
N ASN A 479 -18.67 4.25 9.65
CA ASN A 479 -19.79 4.52 8.72
C ASN A 479 -20.89 3.45 8.71
N ASP A 480 -20.74 2.34 9.42
CA ASP A 480 -21.80 1.37 9.58
C ASP A 480 -22.65 1.77 10.78
N GLU A 481 -23.96 1.91 10.59
CA GLU A 481 -24.99 2.17 11.65
C GLU A 481 -25.07 1.04 12.70
N LEU A 482 -24.06 0.20 12.83
CA LEU A 482 -23.97 -0.96 13.71
C LEU A 482 -23.19 -0.65 15.00
N PRO A 483 -23.45 -1.40 16.09
CA PRO A 483 -22.97 -1.08 17.44
C PRO A 483 -21.45 -1.07 17.56
N ASP A 484 -20.97 -0.23 18.49
CA ASP A 484 -19.57 -0.02 18.91
C ASP A 484 -18.73 -1.32 18.84
N GLU A 485 -17.53 -1.27 18.23
CA GLU A 485 -16.58 -2.39 18.07
C GLU A 485 -16.40 -3.24 19.34
N ARG A 486 -16.46 -2.60 20.51
CA ARG A 486 -16.42 -3.25 21.83
C ARG A 486 -17.52 -4.27 21.97
N LYS A 487 -18.77 -3.89 21.58
CA LYS A 487 -19.92 -4.75 21.73
C LYS A 487 -19.79 -5.98 20.84
N ALA A 488 -19.39 -5.82 19.57
CA ALA A 488 -19.30 -6.92 18.63
C ALA A 488 -18.30 -8.01 19.07
N VAL A 489 -17.07 -7.63 19.45
CA VAL A 489 -16.05 -8.61 19.91
C VAL A 489 -16.40 -9.17 21.28
N THR A 490 -16.90 -8.34 22.20
CA THR A 490 -17.29 -8.77 23.55
C THR A 490 -18.51 -9.70 23.50
N GLU A 491 -19.52 -9.34 22.72
CA GLU A 491 -20.73 -10.17 22.53
C GLU A 491 -20.38 -11.50 21.86
N TYR A 492 -19.48 -11.47 20.84
CA TYR A 492 -19.05 -12.70 20.19
C TYR A 492 -18.22 -13.59 21.14
N ALA A 493 -17.29 -13.03 21.89
CA ALA A 493 -16.53 -13.77 22.90
C ALA A 493 -17.44 -14.34 24.00
N GLN A 494 -18.43 -13.54 24.45
CA GLN A 494 -19.41 -13.98 25.44
C GLN A 494 -20.29 -15.13 24.89
N LYS A 495 -20.74 -15.01 23.63
CA LYS A 495 -21.49 -16.08 22.96
C LYS A 495 -20.67 -17.37 22.85
N LEU A 496 -19.38 -17.27 22.47
CA LEU A 496 -18.49 -18.42 22.44
C LEU A 496 -18.35 -19.04 23.82
N GLN A 497 -18.19 -18.23 24.88
CA GLN A 497 -18.04 -18.72 26.26
C GLN A 497 -19.32 -19.35 26.81
N THR A 498 -20.50 -18.78 26.53
CA THR A 498 -21.74 -19.22 27.18
C THR A 498 -22.52 -20.28 26.39
N GLU A 499 -22.49 -20.21 25.05
CA GLU A 499 -23.31 -21.07 24.19
C GLU A 499 -22.55 -22.17 23.49
N ILE A 500 -21.26 -21.91 23.11
CA ILE A 500 -20.50 -22.81 22.23
C ILE A 500 -19.42 -23.57 22.99
N PHE A 501 -18.68 -22.91 23.85
CA PHE A 501 -17.57 -23.45 24.63
C PHE A 501 -17.70 -23.12 26.13
N PRO A 502 -18.76 -23.56 26.81
CA PRO A 502 -18.97 -23.24 28.23
C PRO A 502 -17.92 -23.83 29.15
N ASP A 503 -17.23 -24.85 28.71
CA ASP A 503 -16.20 -25.61 29.41
C ASP A 503 -14.77 -25.13 29.13
N LEU A 504 -14.56 -24.23 28.14
CA LEU A 504 -13.26 -23.68 27.77
C LEU A 504 -13.09 -22.25 28.29
N LYS A 505 -11.86 -21.82 28.46
CA LYS A 505 -11.53 -20.46 28.87
C LYS A 505 -11.38 -19.55 27.67
N VAL A 506 -12.37 -18.68 27.44
CA VAL A 506 -12.37 -17.70 26.35
C VAL A 506 -12.03 -16.33 26.91
N ALA A 507 -11.00 -15.69 26.37
CA ALA A 507 -10.67 -14.29 26.64
C ALA A 507 -10.82 -13.44 25.39
N PHE A 508 -10.90 -12.11 25.56
CA PHE A 508 -10.95 -11.19 24.44
C PHE A 508 -10.01 -10.00 24.62
N VAL A 509 -9.57 -9.44 23.49
CA VAL A 509 -8.75 -8.22 23.45
C VAL A 509 -9.16 -7.34 22.26
N HIS A 510 -9.25 -6.03 22.48
CA HIS A 510 -9.58 -5.06 21.42
C HIS A 510 -8.80 -3.75 21.55
N GLY A 511 -8.76 -2.94 20.48
CA GLY A 511 -7.94 -1.74 20.35
C GLY A 511 -8.11 -0.71 21.48
N LYS A 512 -9.34 -0.53 21.96
CA LYS A 512 -9.70 0.49 22.97
C LYS A 512 -9.43 0.09 24.43
N MET A 513 -8.95 -1.15 24.70
CA MET A 513 -8.53 -1.54 26.05
C MET A 513 -7.28 -0.77 26.48
N LYS A 514 -7.12 -0.52 27.80
CA LYS A 514 -5.90 0.08 28.32
C LYS A 514 -4.70 -0.86 28.12
N ALA A 515 -3.52 -0.31 27.92
CA ALA A 515 -2.31 -1.09 27.65
C ALA A 515 -2.10 -2.20 28.68
N ARG A 516 -2.20 -1.89 29.98
CA ARG A 516 -2.06 -2.87 31.09
C ARG A 516 -3.07 -4.01 31.01
N GLU A 517 -4.31 -3.74 30.61
CA GLU A 517 -5.35 -4.78 30.47
C GLU A 517 -5.04 -5.70 29.29
N LYS A 518 -4.59 -5.12 28.16
CA LYS A 518 -4.14 -5.89 27.00
C LYS A 518 -2.97 -6.80 27.36
N ASP A 519 -1.98 -6.25 28.04
CA ASP A 519 -0.76 -6.97 28.44
C ASP A 519 -1.10 -8.12 29.41
N ALA A 520 -2.05 -7.91 30.33
CA ALA A 520 -2.50 -8.94 31.24
C ALA A 520 -3.19 -10.10 30.52
N VAL A 521 -4.11 -9.82 29.59
CA VAL A 521 -4.80 -10.83 28.80
C VAL A 521 -3.82 -11.60 27.92
N MET A 522 -2.90 -10.89 27.25
CA MET A 522 -1.89 -11.50 26.39
C MET A 522 -0.91 -12.39 27.17
N SER A 523 -0.53 -11.94 28.37
CA SER A 523 0.36 -12.73 29.26
C SER A 523 -0.33 -14.00 29.76
N ALA A 524 -1.60 -13.93 30.15
CA ALA A 524 -2.39 -15.09 30.54
C ALA A 524 -2.55 -16.09 29.39
N PHE A 525 -2.77 -15.59 28.16
CA PHE A 525 -2.83 -16.44 26.98
C PHE A 525 -1.47 -17.08 26.69
N ALA A 526 -0.38 -16.33 26.77
CA ALA A 526 0.98 -16.87 26.55
C ALA A 526 1.38 -17.90 27.64
N ALA A 527 0.87 -17.75 28.87
CA ALA A 527 1.07 -18.71 29.95
C ALA A 527 0.20 -19.98 29.83
N GLY A 528 -0.71 -20.05 28.84
CA GLY A 528 -1.62 -21.20 28.68
C GLY A 528 -2.80 -21.21 29.65
N GLU A 529 -3.07 -20.08 30.32
CA GLU A 529 -4.22 -19.95 31.23
C GLU A 529 -5.55 -19.73 30.51
N THR A 530 -5.48 -19.39 29.22
CA THR A 530 -6.62 -19.15 28.32
C THR A 530 -6.51 -20.08 27.11
N ASP A 531 -7.61 -20.71 26.70
CA ASP A 531 -7.67 -21.65 25.59
C ASP A 531 -7.92 -20.96 24.26
N ILE A 532 -8.84 -19.99 24.24
CA ILE A 532 -9.29 -19.27 23.05
C ILE A 532 -9.15 -17.77 23.29
N LEU A 533 -8.43 -17.08 22.42
CA LEU A 533 -8.32 -15.63 22.43
C LEU A 533 -9.07 -15.02 21.24
N VAL A 534 -10.13 -14.26 21.53
CA VAL A 534 -10.89 -13.50 20.54
C VAL A 534 -10.34 -12.09 20.45
N SER A 535 -10.03 -11.61 19.25
CA SER A 535 -9.43 -10.29 19.08
C SER A 535 -9.90 -9.55 17.85
N THR A 536 -9.73 -8.23 17.86
CA THR A 536 -9.66 -7.42 16.64
C THR A 536 -8.24 -7.50 16.04
N THR A 537 -7.91 -6.66 15.06
CA THR A 537 -6.57 -6.55 14.42
C THR A 537 -5.40 -6.31 15.38
N VAL A 538 -5.66 -6.09 16.68
CA VAL A 538 -4.62 -5.84 17.72
C VAL A 538 -3.59 -6.97 17.83
N ILE A 539 -3.94 -8.21 17.44
CA ILE A 539 -3.00 -9.35 17.42
C ILE A 539 -1.94 -9.23 16.32
N GLU A 540 -2.06 -8.30 15.37
CA GLU A 540 -0.98 -8.02 14.41
C GLU A 540 0.33 -7.67 15.11
N VAL A 541 0.30 -7.29 16.40
CA VAL A 541 1.46 -6.90 17.19
C VAL A 541 1.91 -8.02 18.13
N GLY A 542 2.91 -8.74 17.72
CA GLY A 542 4.13 -9.13 18.39
C GLY A 542 4.16 -10.23 19.43
N VAL A 543 3.09 -10.77 19.99
CA VAL A 543 3.25 -11.83 21.01
C VAL A 543 3.43 -13.18 20.35
N ASP A 544 4.55 -13.83 20.67
CA ASP A 544 4.83 -15.20 20.25
C ASP A 544 4.20 -16.19 21.24
N VAL A 545 3.24 -16.96 20.77
CA VAL A 545 2.62 -18.05 21.54
C VAL A 545 2.82 -19.35 20.77
N PRO A 546 3.93 -20.10 21.03
CA PRO A 546 4.28 -21.31 20.28
C PRO A 546 3.22 -22.41 20.36
N ASN A 547 2.41 -22.42 21.43
CA ASN A 547 1.33 -23.39 21.63
C ASN A 547 0.06 -23.09 20.83
N ALA A 548 -0.10 -21.87 20.30
CA ALA A 548 -1.23 -21.52 19.45
C ALA A 548 -1.03 -22.08 18.04
N ASN A 549 -1.87 -23.04 17.66
CA ASN A 549 -1.75 -23.72 16.37
C ASN A 549 -2.92 -23.50 15.41
N LEU A 550 -3.96 -22.82 15.84
CA LEU A 550 -5.11 -22.51 15.00
C LEU A 550 -5.41 -21.01 15.00
N MET A 551 -5.48 -20.44 13.80
CA MET A 551 -5.93 -19.08 13.54
C MET A 551 -7.26 -19.15 12.78
N VAL A 552 -8.30 -18.52 13.32
CA VAL A 552 -9.59 -18.34 12.66
C VAL A 552 -9.78 -16.85 12.37
N VAL A 553 -10.09 -16.49 11.14
CA VAL A 553 -10.38 -15.10 10.75
C VAL A 553 -11.81 -15.02 10.24
N GLU A 554 -12.65 -14.34 11.00
CA GLU A 554 -14.05 -14.10 10.65
C GLU A 554 -14.17 -12.92 9.68
N ASN A 555 -15.11 -13.00 8.73
CA ASN A 555 -15.32 -11.99 7.68
C ASN A 555 -14.00 -11.60 6.99
N ALA A 556 -13.25 -12.62 6.55
CA ALA A 556 -11.90 -12.47 6.02
C ALA A 556 -11.81 -11.52 4.80
N GLU A 557 -12.93 -11.26 4.11
CA GLU A 557 -13.02 -10.28 3.03
C GLU A 557 -12.74 -8.84 3.46
N ARG A 558 -12.88 -8.53 4.73
CA ARG A 558 -12.60 -7.19 5.28
C ARG A 558 -11.13 -6.91 5.54
N PHE A 559 -10.29 -7.94 5.47
CA PHE A 559 -8.84 -7.82 5.70
C PHE A 559 -8.07 -7.74 4.38
N GLY A 560 -6.97 -7.00 4.39
CA GLY A 560 -5.99 -7.03 3.32
C GLY A 560 -5.21 -8.35 3.26
N LEU A 561 -4.70 -8.72 2.06
CA LEU A 561 -3.89 -9.93 1.92
C LEU A 561 -2.64 -9.89 2.82
N SER A 562 -1.97 -8.75 2.90
CA SER A 562 -0.83 -8.55 3.79
C SER A 562 -1.20 -8.73 5.27
N GLN A 563 -2.38 -8.24 5.69
CA GLN A 563 -2.88 -8.45 7.07
C GLN A 563 -3.23 -9.92 7.33
N LEU A 564 -3.92 -10.58 6.40
CA LEU A 564 -4.22 -12.02 6.51
C LEU A 564 -2.94 -12.85 6.61
N HIS A 565 -1.90 -12.47 5.85
CA HIS A 565 -0.60 -13.13 5.91
C HIS A 565 0.08 -12.93 7.27
N GLN A 566 0.07 -11.72 7.82
CA GLN A 566 0.61 -11.43 9.15
C GLN A 566 -0.13 -12.19 10.24
N LEU A 567 -1.49 -12.25 10.18
CA LEU A 567 -2.30 -13.03 11.10
C LEU A 567 -1.98 -14.53 10.99
N ARG A 568 -1.90 -15.06 9.78
CA ARG A 568 -1.48 -16.45 9.56
C ARG A 568 -0.12 -16.75 10.19
N GLY A 569 0.82 -15.82 10.08
CA GLY A 569 2.17 -15.95 10.65
C GLY A 569 2.23 -15.94 12.18
N ARG A 570 1.12 -15.66 12.89
CA ARG A 570 1.03 -15.73 14.35
C ARG A 570 0.92 -17.15 14.88
N VAL A 571 0.55 -18.10 14.03
CA VAL A 571 0.60 -19.53 14.33
C VAL A 571 1.76 -20.19 13.56
N GLY A 572 2.04 -21.47 13.82
CA GLY A 572 3.13 -22.18 13.14
C GLY A 572 4.53 -21.89 13.69
N ARG A 573 4.63 -21.47 14.95
CA ARG A 573 5.89 -21.21 15.64
C ARG A 573 6.33 -22.36 16.56
N GLY A 574 5.42 -23.31 16.80
CA GLY A 574 5.68 -24.53 17.55
C GLY A 574 6.01 -25.73 16.67
N GLN A 575 6.18 -26.91 17.30
CA GLN A 575 6.48 -28.18 16.62
C GLN A 575 5.24 -28.85 16.01
N HIS A 576 4.03 -28.35 16.32
CA HIS A 576 2.76 -28.93 15.90
C HIS A 576 2.29 -28.38 14.56
N GLN A 577 1.50 -29.20 13.84
CA GLN A 577 0.83 -28.72 12.62
C GLN A 577 -0.09 -27.55 12.97
N SER A 578 -0.02 -26.51 12.18
CA SER A 578 -0.81 -25.29 12.39
C SER A 578 -1.73 -25.02 11.21
N TYR A 579 -2.85 -24.37 11.53
CA TYR A 579 -3.97 -24.16 10.61
C TYR A 579 -4.39 -22.70 10.61
N CYS A 580 -4.82 -22.22 9.45
CA CYS A 580 -5.44 -20.91 9.29
C CYS A 580 -6.77 -21.08 8.55
N VAL A 581 -7.88 -20.70 9.17
CA VAL A 581 -9.22 -20.81 8.60
C VAL A 581 -9.78 -19.41 8.35
N LEU A 582 -10.02 -19.10 7.09
CA LEU A 582 -10.57 -17.82 6.62
C LEU A 582 -12.06 -18.02 6.36
N VAL A 583 -12.92 -17.36 7.14
CA VAL A 583 -14.38 -17.46 7.02
C VAL A 583 -14.89 -16.26 6.23
N SER A 584 -15.64 -16.49 5.15
CA SER A 584 -16.24 -15.44 4.34
C SER A 584 -17.48 -15.93 3.59
N ASP A 585 -18.56 -15.17 3.67
CA ASP A 585 -19.79 -15.42 2.89
C ASP A 585 -19.89 -14.53 1.64
N ASN A 586 -18.91 -13.66 1.43
CA ASN A 586 -18.87 -12.78 0.27
C ASN A 586 -18.54 -13.56 -1.01
N LYS A 587 -19.46 -13.51 -1.99
CA LYS A 587 -19.36 -14.23 -3.26
C LYS A 587 -18.71 -13.41 -4.39
N ASN A 588 -18.24 -12.20 -4.10
CA ASN A 588 -17.58 -11.33 -5.09
C ASN A 588 -16.31 -12.02 -5.63
N ASP A 589 -16.08 -11.91 -6.93
CA ASP A 589 -14.92 -12.53 -7.61
C ASP A 589 -13.58 -12.01 -7.09
N GLU A 590 -13.49 -10.73 -6.73
CA GLU A 590 -12.31 -10.16 -6.12
C GLU A 590 -11.97 -10.83 -4.77
N THR A 591 -12.99 -10.99 -3.90
CA THR A 591 -12.83 -11.70 -2.63
C THR A 591 -12.38 -13.14 -2.84
N ARG A 592 -12.99 -13.84 -3.80
CA ARG A 592 -12.60 -15.22 -4.13
C ARG A 592 -11.15 -15.31 -4.59
N GLN A 593 -10.70 -14.39 -5.44
CA GLN A 593 -9.32 -14.36 -5.92
C GLN A 593 -8.34 -14.11 -4.76
N ARG A 594 -8.66 -13.17 -3.87
CA ARG A 594 -7.85 -12.87 -2.66
C ARG A 594 -7.73 -14.06 -1.73
N LEU A 595 -8.84 -14.68 -1.34
CA LEU A 595 -8.81 -15.86 -0.46
C LEU A 595 -8.12 -17.06 -1.14
N LYS A 596 -8.29 -17.23 -2.46
CA LYS A 596 -7.60 -18.26 -3.24
C LYS A 596 -6.08 -18.04 -3.26
N ALA A 597 -5.60 -16.80 -3.33
CA ALA A 597 -4.18 -16.48 -3.22
C ALA A 597 -3.61 -16.95 -1.88
N MET A 598 -4.32 -16.68 -0.76
CA MET A 598 -3.93 -17.12 0.58
C MET A 598 -3.87 -18.63 0.75
N THR A 599 -4.74 -19.39 0.08
CA THR A 599 -4.76 -20.85 0.16
C THR A 599 -3.73 -21.54 -0.74
N LYS A 600 -3.29 -20.87 -1.82
CA LYS A 600 -2.37 -21.43 -2.80
C LYS A 600 -0.89 -21.36 -2.40
N THR A 601 -0.51 -20.34 -1.65
CA THR A 601 0.89 -20.11 -1.29
C THR A 601 1.06 -19.69 0.16
N ALA A 602 2.16 -20.19 0.76
CA ALA A 602 2.61 -19.75 2.07
C ALA A 602 3.65 -18.59 1.97
N ASP A 603 4.19 -18.37 0.78
CA ASP A 603 5.23 -17.37 0.49
C ASP A 603 4.65 -15.95 0.57
N GLY A 604 5.14 -15.18 1.54
CA GLY A 604 4.67 -13.83 1.79
C GLY A 604 4.99 -12.85 0.65
N PHE A 605 6.09 -13.05 -0.07
CA PHE A 605 6.45 -12.20 -1.21
C PHE A 605 5.46 -12.39 -2.37
N LYS A 606 5.08 -13.64 -2.68
CA LYS A 606 4.07 -13.94 -3.69
C LYS A 606 2.68 -13.41 -3.29
N ILE A 607 2.34 -13.45 -2.00
CA ILE A 607 1.09 -12.87 -1.50
C ILE A 607 1.11 -11.35 -1.66
N ALA A 608 2.23 -10.70 -1.38
CA ALA A 608 2.37 -9.26 -1.54
C ALA A 608 2.29 -8.83 -3.02
N GLU A 609 2.87 -9.62 -3.94
CA GLU A 609 2.72 -9.41 -5.39
C GLU A 609 1.26 -9.52 -5.84
N GLU A 610 0.53 -10.52 -5.35
CA GLU A 610 -0.90 -10.68 -5.64
C GLU A 610 -1.75 -9.57 -5.00
N ASP A 611 -1.44 -9.12 -3.77
CA ASP A 611 -2.14 -8.00 -3.14
C ASP A 611 -1.97 -6.72 -3.96
N LEU A 612 -0.75 -6.47 -4.43
CA LEU A 612 -0.43 -5.34 -5.30
C LEU A 612 -1.20 -5.42 -6.62
N ARG A 613 -1.24 -6.60 -7.25
CA ARG A 613 -1.96 -6.83 -8.51
C ARG A 613 -3.47 -6.62 -8.37
N LEU A 614 -4.06 -7.02 -7.25
CA LEU A 614 -5.51 -6.98 -7.05
C LEU A 614 -6.02 -5.60 -6.61
N ARG A 615 -5.25 -4.86 -5.80
CA ARG A 615 -5.66 -3.56 -5.27
C ARG A 615 -5.20 -2.38 -6.11
N GLY A 616 -4.14 -2.55 -6.88
CA GLY A 616 -3.38 -1.45 -7.46
C GLY A 616 -2.56 -0.68 -6.41
N PRO A 617 -1.60 0.15 -6.85
CA PRO A 617 -0.65 0.82 -5.94
C PRO A 617 -1.25 1.93 -5.09
N GLY A 618 -2.39 2.50 -5.50
CA GLY A 618 -2.97 3.68 -4.84
C GLY A 618 -3.40 3.44 -3.39
N ASP A 619 -3.94 2.26 -3.09
CA ASP A 619 -4.44 1.90 -1.76
C ASP A 619 -3.40 1.19 -0.89
N PHE A 620 -2.37 0.60 -1.52
CA PHE A 620 -1.37 -0.20 -0.79
C PHE A 620 -0.40 0.66 0.03
N PHE A 621 -0.15 1.90 -0.41
CA PHE A 621 1.02 2.59 0.08
C PHE A 621 0.74 3.75 1.01
N GLY A 622 -0.40 4.25 1.20
CA GLY A 622 -0.44 5.51 1.95
C GLY A 622 0.80 6.36 1.60
N LEU A 623 1.08 6.55 0.29
CA LEU A 623 2.31 7.23 -0.22
C LEU A 623 2.57 8.56 0.49
N ARG A 624 1.49 9.15 1.03
CA ARG A 624 1.54 10.33 1.89
C ARG A 624 2.23 10.09 3.25
N GLN A 625 2.28 8.84 3.74
CA GLN A 625 2.95 8.55 5.04
C GLN A 625 4.47 8.44 4.93
N HIS A 626 5.01 8.25 3.71
CA HIS A 626 6.45 8.03 3.49
C HIS A 626 7.17 9.25 2.89
N GLY A 627 6.46 10.36 2.65
CA GLY A 627 7.06 11.57 2.07
C GLY A 627 7.52 11.43 0.62
N LEU A 628 7.06 10.40 -0.09
CA LEU A 628 7.42 10.17 -1.48
C LEU A 628 6.42 10.83 -2.44
N PRO A 629 6.88 11.31 -3.62
CA PRO A 629 6.00 11.85 -4.64
C PRO A 629 4.96 10.84 -5.11
N GLY A 630 3.71 11.27 -5.26
CA GLY A 630 2.64 10.42 -5.79
C GLY A 630 2.81 10.17 -7.28
N LEU A 631 2.76 8.92 -7.73
CA LEU A 631 2.70 8.54 -9.14
C LEU A 631 1.27 8.78 -9.66
N ARG A 632 1.15 9.30 -10.87
CA ARG A 632 -0.13 9.67 -11.50
C ARG A 632 -0.54 8.73 -12.62
N VAL A 633 0.42 8.20 -13.36
CA VAL A 633 0.24 7.33 -14.54
C VAL A 633 0.86 5.96 -14.32
N ALA A 634 2.05 5.90 -13.73
CA ALA A 634 2.74 4.66 -13.45
C ALA A 634 2.03 3.85 -12.36
N ASP A 635 1.92 2.55 -12.60
CA ASP A 635 1.35 1.57 -11.70
C ASP A 635 2.44 0.58 -11.27
N LEU A 636 2.92 0.72 -10.03
CA LEU A 636 4.00 -0.11 -9.49
C LEU A 636 3.64 -1.61 -9.42
N GLY A 637 2.36 -1.95 -9.46
CA GLY A 637 1.89 -3.33 -9.48
C GLY A 637 1.99 -3.99 -10.85
N CYS A 638 1.84 -3.20 -11.91
CA CYS A 638 1.83 -3.68 -13.29
C CYS A 638 3.12 -3.31 -14.05
N ASP A 639 3.72 -2.17 -13.71
CA ASP A 639 4.84 -1.58 -14.47
C ASP A 639 6.23 -2.02 -13.95
N THR A 640 6.36 -3.18 -13.29
CA THR A 640 7.62 -3.66 -12.69
C THR A 640 8.78 -3.76 -13.70
N ARG A 641 8.49 -4.20 -14.92
CA ARG A 641 9.49 -4.23 -16.00
C ARG A 641 9.90 -2.83 -16.43
N LEU A 642 8.93 -1.94 -16.60
CA LEU A 642 9.17 -0.54 -16.98
C LEU A 642 9.98 0.19 -15.91
N LEU A 643 9.74 -0.13 -14.63
CA LEU A 643 10.52 0.36 -13.51
C LEU A 643 11.99 -0.05 -13.61
N ALA A 644 12.27 -1.32 -13.88
CA ALA A 644 13.64 -1.80 -14.05
C ALA A 644 14.36 -1.10 -15.25
N GLU A 645 13.62 -0.90 -16.35
CA GLU A 645 14.12 -0.15 -17.51
C GLU A 645 14.43 1.31 -17.13
N ALA A 646 13.55 1.97 -16.39
CA ALA A 646 13.72 3.35 -15.93
C ALA A 646 14.88 3.51 -14.92
N GLN A 647 15.05 2.54 -14.01
CA GLN A 647 16.18 2.52 -13.07
C GLN A 647 17.51 2.35 -13.80
N SER A 648 17.58 1.44 -14.76
CA SER A 648 18.80 1.24 -15.58
C SER A 648 19.16 2.48 -16.38
N ALA A 649 18.15 3.16 -16.96
CA ALA A 649 18.36 4.42 -17.67
C ALA A 649 18.85 5.54 -16.74
N ALA A 650 18.31 5.61 -15.51
CA ALA A 650 18.76 6.57 -14.50
C ALA A 650 20.20 6.30 -14.05
N ASP A 651 20.59 5.01 -13.92
CA ASP A 651 21.99 4.63 -13.64
C ASP A 651 22.93 5.08 -14.74
N GLY A 652 22.58 4.83 -15.99
CA GLY A 652 23.36 5.25 -17.14
C GLY A 652 23.56 6.76 -17.18
N LEU A 653 22.46 7.52 -17.01
CA LEU A 653 22.54 8.98 -17.02
C LEU A 653 23.40 9.55 -15.89
N LEU A 654 23.21 9.04 -14.65
CA LEU A 654 23.97 9.53 -13.49
C LEU A 654 25.43 9.07 -13.49
N ALA A 655 25.78 7.98 -14.21
CA ALA A 655 27.16 7.59 -14.44
C ALA A 655 27.88 8.58 -15.38
N GLU A 656 27.18 9.14 -16.37
CA GLU A 656 27.70 10.11 -17.33
C GLU A 656 27.65 11.54 -16.78
N ASP A 657 26.58 11.92 -16.10
CA ASP A 657 26.32 13.27 -15.55
C ASP A 657 25.79 13.20 -14.12
N PRO A 658 26.65 12.95 -13.12
CA PRO A 658 26.24 12.73 -11.71
C PRO A 658 25.48 13.90 -11.09
N ALA A 659 25.73 15.12 -11.53
CA ALA A 659 25.11 16.35 -11.03
C ALA A 659 24.00 16.90 -11.94
N LEU A 660 23.68 16.22 -13.04
CA LEU A 660 22.72 16.64 -14.07
C LEU A 660 23.02 18.03 -14.66
N THR A 661 24.29 18.39 -14.73
CA THR A 661 24.73 19.71 -15.25
C THR A 661 24.45 19.89 -16.73
N HIS A 662 24.51 18.82 -17.51
CA HIS A 662 24.21 18.80 -18.94
C HIS A 662 22.72 18.57 -19.23
N HIS A 663 21.92 18.29 -18.18
CA HIS A 663 20.46 18.00 -18.28
C HIS A 663 19.64 18.87 -17.32
N PRO A 664 19.65 20.22 -17.48
CA PRO A 664 19.02 21.12 -16.52
C PRO A 664 17.49 20.95 -16.43
N ALA A 665 16.80 20.63 -17.53
CA ALA A 665 15.37 20.35 -17.52
C ALA A 665 15.01 19.11 -16.69
N THR A 666 15.82 18.06 -16.78
CA THR A 666 15.71 16.85 -15.94
C THR A 666 15.96 17.19 -14.47
N ALA A 667 17.01 17.97 -14.16
CA ALA A 667 17.35 18.38 -12.80
C ALA A 667 16.20 19.17 -12.16
N GLU A 668 15.66 20.17 -12.87
CA GLU A 668 14.52 20.99 -12.41
C GLU A 668 13.28 20.13 -12.16
N ARG A 669 12.99 19.19 -13.05
CA ARG A 669 11.83 18.28 -12.92
C ARG A 669 11.96 17.39 -11.69
N VAL A 670 13.13 16.80 -11.47
CA VAL A 670 13.43 15.97 -10.29
C VAL A 670 13.31 16.81 -9.01
N GLN A 671 13.88 18.02 -8.98
CA GLN A 671 13.79 18.90 -7.83
C GLN A 671 12.35 19.27 -7.49
N LYS A 672 11.53 19.67 -8.47
CA LYS A 672 10.10 19.97 -8.28
C LYS A 672 9.32 18.77 -7.75
N LEU A 673 9.63 17.56 -8.23
CA LEU A 673 8.96 16.34 -7.80
C LEU A 673 9.18 16.08 -6.30
N PHE A 674 10.38 16.28 -5.80
CA PHE A 674 10.74 16.00 -4.40
C PHE A 674 10.43 17.17 -3.45
N GLN A 675 10.50 18.43 -3.89
CA GLN A 675 10.07 19.60 -3.08
C GLN A 675 8.57 19.59 -2.76
N GLN A 676 7.73 19.13 -3.67
CA GLN A 676 6.28 18.98 -3.43
C GLN A 676 5.98 17.96 -2.34
N SER A 677 6.83 16.96 -2.15
CA SER A 677 6.67 15.95 -1.08
C SER A 677 7.09 16.49 0.30
N GLU A 678 8.12 17.31 0.40
CA GLU A 678 8.53 17.94 1.68
C GLU A 678 7.47 18.92 2.20
N ASN A 679 6.85 19.70 1.32
CA ASN A 679 5.77 20.64 1.68
C ASN A 679 4.44 19.94 2.05
N SER A 680 4.26 18.67 1.74
CA SER A 680 3.07 17.90 2.14
C SER A 680 3.21 17.26 3.53
N LEU A 681 4.39 17.34 4.15
CA LEU A 681 4.71 16.80 5.47
C LEU A 681 4.66 17.87 6.59
N ASN A 682 4.58 19.15 6.24
CA ASN A 682 4.32 20.28 7.11
C ASN A 682 2.83 20.70 7.04
#